data_87b5533a65fc15a6b83e6888e37ecf45
#
_entry.id   87b5533a65fc15a6b83e6888e37ecf45
#
_cell.length_a   1.000
_cell.length_b   1.000
_cell.length_c   1.000
_cell.angle_alpha   90.00
_cell.angle_beta   90.00
_cell.angle_gamma   90.00
#
_symmetry.space_group_name_H-M   'P 1'
#
loop_
_entity.id
_entity.type
_entity.pdbx_description
1 polymer ?
#
loop_
_entity_poly.entity_id
_entity_poly.type
_entity_poly.pdbx_seq_one_letter_code
_entity_poly.pdbx_strand_id
1 'polypeptide(L)'
;MSSSVTGEPIPGGESLPFPPTPSGSIAGRTMQESVYSPRPKERRLHDDAPNILIVLIDDAGPGLPSGLGGEVNTPTLDAMLQDGVGYNRFHTTAMCSPTRASLLTGRNHHRVGNGQIAELANDWDGYSGHIPRSSATGPEVLRHYGYSTAAFGKWHNTPAEETTAAGPFDNWPTGLGFEYFYGFLAGEASQYEPNLVRNTTVVLPPKTPEQGYHLSEDLADDAIGWLRRHKAFDADKPFFMYWASGCLHGPHHIMKPWADKYAGKFDDGWDAYRERVFARAKEKGWIPPEAELTDRDPTMAAWDEIPDDEKPFQRRLMEVAAGYAEHCDVQVGRLFDELDRLGYRDDTLILYIWGDNGSSGEGQNGTISELLAQNGIPTTPAQHIAALEELGGLDVLGSPKTDNMYHAGWAWAGSAPYKGMKLLASHLGGTRNPMVVRWPAKVTPDPAPRTHFLHCNDVVPTLYDIVGITPPRTVNGVPQDPVDGASFAQTLVEPGATGESSPSTSRSWAAGRSTTTAGWRPRSGHAHPGRRVRPVASATGARTTTRGSSTTWTRTGPRIGTSPSSTRRSWRNCGNCSRSRPRRTMRSPSAAGCGSSHCIPNSGSRRRTRAGSSPATRSACPSSVLPRWATRTTGSPSTSPRRRIRAECSTHWEATPADSRASSTTATSVTSTTCSS
;
A
#
# COMPACT_ATOMS: atom_id res chain seq x y z
N MET A 1 30.48 2.38 27.10
CA MET A 1 30.79 2.56 25.68
C MET A 1 29.55 3.18 25.07
N SER A 2 29.62 4.39 24.51
CA SER A 2 28.50 4.99 23.80
C SER A 2 28.28 4.12 22.55
N SER A 3 27.22 3.33 22.55
CA SER A 3 26.86 2.56 21.35
C SER A 3 26.24 3.53 20.37
N SER A 4 27.06 4.06 19.44
CA SER A 4 26.53 4.80 18.31
C SER A 4 25.49 3.94 17.60
N VAL A 5 24.33 4.51 17.30
CA VAL A 5 23.27 3.85 16.51
C VAL A 5 23.55 4.02 15.01
N THR A 6 24.44 4.93 14.66
CA THR A 6 24.85 5.19 13.27
C THR A 6 26.06 4.36 12.90
N GLY A 7 26.06 3.83 11.67
CA GLY A 7 27.18 3.09 11.10
C GLY A 7 28.31 4.03 10.64
N GLU A 8 29.53 3.52 10.64
CA GLU A 8 30.64 4.24 10.01
C GLU A 8 30.41 4.36 8.49
N PRO A 9 30.80 5.48 7.85
CA PRO A 9 30.61 5.66 6.42
C PRO A 9 31.31 4.57 5.58
N ILE A 10 30.56 3.91 4.73
CA ILE A 10 31.06 2.89 3.80
C ILE A 10 31.61 3.60 2.55
N PRO A 11 32.91 3.47 2.24
CA PRO A 11 33.51 4.19 1.12
C PRO A 11 33.07 3.62 -0.24
N GLY A 12 33.11 4.47 -1.28
CA GLY A 12 32.92 4.06 -2.68
C GLY A 12 31.47 3.93 -3.14
N GLY A 13 30.48 4.25 -2.27
CA GLY A 13 29.05 4.17 -2.59
C GLY A 13 28.47 5.35 -3.39
N GLU A 14 29.30 6.28 -3.84
CA GLU A 14 28.87 7.47 -4.58
C GLU A 14 28.27 7.13 -5.96
N SER A 15 28.70 6.00 -6.54
CA SER A 15 28.18 5.48 -7.81
C SER A 15 27.87 3.99 -7.71
N LEU A 16 26.64 3.63 -7.94
CA LEU A 16 26.15 2.24 -7.89
C LEU A 16 25.72 1.76 -9.29
N PRO A 17 25.86 0.47 -9.61
CA PRO A 17 26.49 -0.57 -8.80
C PRO A 17 27.98 -0.33 -8.57
N PHE A 18 28.52 -0.92 -7.51
CA PHE A 18 29.96 -0.91 -7.29
C PHE A 18 30.69 -1.56 -8.47
N PRO A 19 31.90 -1.10 -8.82
CA PRO A 19 32.69 -1.73 -9.87
C PRO A 19 32.94 -3.22 -9.52
N PRO A 20 32.98 -4.11 -10.52
CA PRO A 20 33.23 -5.51 -10.27
C PRO A 20 34.65 -5.74 -9.71
N THR A 21 34.75 -6.60 -8.71
CA THR A 21 36.06 -7.00 -8.15
C THR A 21 36.91 -7.71 -9.21
N PRO A 22 38.13 -7.27 -9.48
CA PRO A 22 39.00 -7.95 -10.42
C PRO A 22 39.26 -9.40 -10.00
N SER A 23 39.44 -10.28 -10.97
CA SER A 23 39.89 -11.65 -10.70
C SER A 23 41.36 -11.67 -10.31
N GLY A 24 41.71 -12.38 -9.23
CA GLY A 24 43.10 -12.71 -8.92
C GLY A 24 43.64 -13.88 -9.70
N SER A 25 42.82 -14.51 -10.57
CA SER A 25 43.27 -15.65 -11.41
C SER A 25 44.20 -15.19 -12.54
N ILE A 26 45.22 -15.96 -12.80
CA ILE A 26 46.20 -15.70 -13.87
C ILE A 26 46.00 -16.79 -14.93
N ALA A 27 45.65 -16.39 -16.14
CA ALA A 27 45.54 -17.32 -17.27
C ALA A 27 46.91 -17.60 -17.87
N GLY A 28 47.34 -18.87 -17.85
CA GLY A 28 48.49 -19.39 -18.60
C GLY A 28 48.08 -19.84 -19.99
N ARG A 29 49.07 -20.40 -20.77
CA ARG A 29 48.79 -20.98 -22.09
C ARG A 29 48.00 -22.25 -21.98
N THR A 30 48.11 -22.97 -20.87
CA THR A 30 47.42 -24.22 -20.58
C THR A 30 46.72 -24.13 -19.23
N MET A 31 45.80 -25.04 -18.94
CA MET A 31 45.17 -25.14 -17.62
C MET A 31 46.20 -25.42 -16.52
N GLN A 32 47.25 -26.18 -16.83
CA GLN A 32 48.32 -26.51 -15.88
C GLN A 32 49.18 -25.32 -15.52
N GLU A 33 49.32 -24.35 -16.41
CA GLU A 33 50.08 -23.12 -16.20
C GLU A 33 49.19 -22.00 -15.59
N SER A 34 47.88 -22.21 -15.53
CA SER A 34 46.94 -21.22 -15.02
C SER A 34 46.84 -21.33 -13.50
N VAL A 35 46.76 -20.19 -12.85
CA VAL A 35 46.53 -20.08 -11.40
C VAL A 35 45.09 -19.61 -11.18
N TYR A 36 44.29 -20.45 -10.59
CA TYR A 36 42.92 -20.10 -10.17
C TYR A 36 42.93 -19.40 -8.81
N SER A 37 42.31 -18.22 -8.72
CA SER A 37 42.07 -17.53 -7.48
C SER A 37 40.58 -17.14 -7.44
N PRO A 38 39.79 -17.69 -6.49
CA PRO A 38 38.38 -17.32 -6.34
C PRO A 38 38.26 -15.83 -6.16
N ARG A 39 37.26 -15.21 -6.76
CA ARG A 39 36.92 -13.82 -6.42
C ARG A 39 36.40 -13.80 -4.97
N PRO A 40 36.96 -12.94 -4.11
CA PRO A 40 36.40 -12.76 -2.78
C PRO A 40 34.94 -12.30 -2.91
N LYS A 41 34.06 -12.87 -2.09
CA LYS A 41 32.73 -12.28 -1.89
C LYS A 41 32.97 -10.96 -1.14
N GLU A 42 32.83 -9.84 -1.83
CA GLU A 42 32.94 -8.55 -1.16
C GLU A 42 31.75 -8.36 -0.25
N ARG A 43 32.01 -8.28 1.05
CA ARG A 43 31.07 -7.85 2.05
C ARG A 43 31.23 -6.34 2.18
N ARG A 44 30.23 -5.59 1.78
CA ARG A 44 30.28 -4.12 1.79
C ARG A 44 29.65 -3.53 3.04
N LEU A 45 28.88 -4.32 3.76
CA LEU A 45 28.23 -3.93 5.00
C LEU A 45 29.12 -4.22 6.19
N HIS A 46 28.97 -3.42 7.23
CA HIS A 46 29.54 -3.73 8.55
C HIS A 46 28.92 -5.01 9.10
N ASP A 47 29.66 -5.68 9.99
CA ASP A 47 29.22 -6.97 10.56
C ASP A 47 27.98 -6.85 11.45
N ASP A 48 27.71 -5.65 11.97
CA ASP A 48 26.54 -5.32 12.79
C ASP A 48 25.42 -4.61 12.02
N ALA A 49 25.44 -4.66 10.69
CA ALA A 49 24.35 -4.12 9.87
C ALA A 49 23.03 -4.88 10.15
N PRO A 50 21.98 -4.17 10.61
CA PRO A 50 20.75 -4.83 11.06
C PRO A 50 19.93 -5.39 9.91
N ASN A 51 19.12 -6.41 10.19
CA ASN A 51 17.93 -6.66 9.40
C ASN A 51 16.95 -5.51 9.57
N ILE A 52 16.16 -5.21 8.54
CA ILE A 52 15.20 -4.12 8.56
C ILE A 52 13.83 -4.66 8.18
N LEU A 53 12.82 -4.39 9.02
CA LEU A 53 11.42 -4.66 8.74
C LEU A 53 10.61 -3.38 8.88
N ILE A 54 9.95 -2.97 7.80
CA ILE A 54 8.93 -1.91 7.84
C ILE A 54 7.55 -2.56 7.75
N VAL A 55 6.73 -2.37 8.76
CA VAL A 55 5.30 -2.71 8.77
C VAL A 55 4.52 -1.43 8.52
N LEU A 56 3.65 -1.44 7.52
CA LEU A 56 2.80 -0.30 7.18
C LEU A 56 1.34 -0.74 7.09
N ILE A 57 0.50 -0.17 7.94
CA ILE A 57 -0.95 -0.36 7.90
C ILE A 57 -1.57 0.71 7.00
N ASP A 58 -2.60 0.35 6.29
CA ASP A 58 -3.31 1.22 5.35
C ASP A 58 -4.54 1.86 6.03
N ASP A 59 -4.88 3.09 5.70
CA ASP A 59 -6.13 3.79 6.11
C ASP A 59 -6.47 3.76 7.61
N ALA A 60 -5.48 3.57 8.47
CA ALA A 60 -5.67 3.47 9.91
C ALA A 60 -5.29 4.77 10.62
N GLY A 61 -6.18 5.28 11.45
CA GLY A 61 -5.92 6.51 12.21
C GLY A 61 -5.42 6.24 13.63
N PRO A 62 -4.83 7.26 14.27
CA PRO A 62 -4.21 7.14 15.61
C PRO A 62 -5.19 6.87 16.75
N GLY A 63 -6.48 7.08 16.53
CA GLY A 63 -7.52 6.86 17.54
C GLY A 63 -8.03 5.41 17.60
N LEU A 64 -7.53 4.48 16.77
CA LEU A 64 -7.99 3.09 16.77
C LEU A 64 -7.25 2.20 17.76
N PRO A 65 -5.89 2.21 17.84
CA PRO A 65 -5.15 1.23 18.62
C PRO A 65 -5.30 1.38 20.13
N SER A 66 -5.47 0.25 20.83
CA SER A 66 -5.58 0.18 22.30
C SER A 66 -4.39 0.79 23.04
N GLY A 67 -3.18 0.57 22.54
CA GLY A 67 -1.96 1.13 23.11
C GLY A 67 -1.90 2.65 23.10
N LEU A 68 -2.64 3.28 22.17
CA LEU A 68 -2.69 4.74 21.99
C LEU A 68 -3.93 5.38 22.63
N GLY A 69 -4.82 4.61 23.21
CA GLY A 69 -6.07 5.05 23.84
C GLY A 69 -7.34 4.67 23.09
N GLY A 70 -7.21 4.05 21.91
CA GLY A 70 -8.33 3.53 21.12
C GLY A 70 -8.99 2.30 21.73
N GLU A 71 -9.97 1.75 21.03
CA GLU A 71 -10.76 0.60 21.52
C GLU A 71 -10.62 -0.64 20.62
N VAL A 72 -9.79 -0.54 19.59
CA VAL A 72 -9.38 -1.69 18.77
C VAL A 72 -8.20 -2.36 19.45
N ASN A 73 -8.33 -3.63 19.77
CA ASN A 73 -7.28 -4.42 20.38
C ASN A 73 -6.13 -4.63 19.37
N THR A 74 -4.92 -4.20 19.75
CA THR A 74 -3.72 -4.27 18.90
C THR A 74 -2.56 -4.89 19.67
N PRO A 75 -2.64 -6.20 20.00
CA PRO A 75 -1.70 -6.83 20.92
C PRO A 75 -0.24 -6.74 20.48
N THR A 76 0.03 -6.78 19.18
CA THR A 76 1.39 -6.69 18.62
C THR A 76 1.96 -5.29 18.74
N LEU A 77 1.18 -4.28 18.33
CA LEU A 77 1.58 -2.88 18.47
C LEU A 77 1.74 -2.49 19.94
N ASP A 78 0.84 -2.97 20.80
CA ASP A 78 0.89 -2.71 22.24
C ASP A 78 2.15 -3.32 22.89
N ALA A 79 2.53 -4.53 22.49
CA ALA A 79 3.80 -5.15 22.92
C ALA A 79 5.01 -4.36 22.39
N MET A 80 4.98 -3.88 21.13
CA MET A 80 6.06 -3.04 20.61
C MET A 80 6.19 -1.71 21.35
N LEU A 81 5.10 -1.13 21.82
CA LEU A 81 5.14 0.10 22.64
C LEU A 81 5.83 -0.11 23.99
N GLN A 82 5.81 -1.33 24.51
CA GLN A 82 6.54 -1.69 25.75
C GLN A 82 8.02 -2.00 25.48
N ASP A 83 8.33 -2.60 24.33
CA ASP A 83 9.65 -3.08 23.96
C ASP A 83 10.42 -2.12 23.03
N GLY A 84 9.90 -0.95 22.75
CA GLY A 84 10.47 0.00 21.78
C GLY A 84 10.30 1.46 22.16
N VAL A 85 10.29 2.31 21.15
CA VAL A 85 10.16 3.77 21.25
C VAL A 85 9.03 4.24 20.34
N GLY A 86 8.02 4.88 20.90
CA GLY A 86 6.92 5.48 20.14
C GLY A 86 7.21 6.91 19.71
N TYR A 87 6.74 7.29 18.51
CA TYR A 87 6.77 8.67 18.01
C TYR A 87 5.35 9.17 17.77
N ASN A 88 4.96 10.21 18.51
CA ASN A 88 3.62 10.78 18.43
C ASN A 88 3.48 11.94 17.43
N ARG A 89 4.58 12.31 16.74
CA ARG A 89 4.60 13.38 15.71
C ARG A 89 5.27 12.90 14.42
N PHE A 90 5.04 11.64 14.08
CA PHE A 90 5.37 11.12 12.77
C PHE A 90 4.28 11.54 11.78
N HIS A 91 4.67 12.03 10.62
CA HIS A 91 3.77 12.55 9.61
C HIS A 91 3.87 11.75 8.33
N THR A 92 2.72 11.55 7.71
CA THR A 92 2.56 10.95 6.39
C THR A 92 1.97 12.00 5.44
N THR A 93 1.70 11.64 4.21
CA THR A 93 0.79 12.42 3.37
C THR A 93 -0.66 12.04 3.71
N ALA A 94 -1.63 12.70 3.08
CA ALA A 94 -3.04 12.37 3.30
C ALA A 94 -3.56 11.26 2.38
N MET A 95 -2.67 10.57 1.66
CA MET A 95 -3.02 9.54 0.66
C MET A 95 -1.93 8.47 0.59
N CYS A 96 -2.32 7.24 0.23
CA CYS A 96 -1.46 6.06 0.28
C CYS A 96 -0.28 6.09 -0.70
N SER A 97 -0.49 6.20 -2.04
CA SER A 97 0.62 6.21 -3.02
C SER A 97 1.67 7.28 -2.73
N PRO A 98 1.28 8.54 -2.44
CA PRO A 98 2.22 9.60 -2.09
C PRO A 98 3.07 9.28 -0.85
N THR A 99 2.46 8.73 0.21
CA THR A 99 3.19 8.30 1.41
C THR A 99 4.16 7.17 1.10
N ARG A 100 3.72 6.14 0.37
CA ARG A 100 4.53 4.96 0.02
C ARG A 100 5.72 5.37 -0.84
N ALA A 101 5.52 6.24 -1.85
CA ALA A 101 6.59 6.78 -2.67
C ALA A 101 7.62 7.58 -1.84
N SER A 102 7.15 8.45 -0.93
CA SER A 102 8.04 9.22 -0.04
C SER A 102 8.81 8.32 0.91
N LEU A 103 8.14 7.34 1.53
CA LEU A 103 8.71 6.38 2.46
C LEU A 103 9.83 5.56 1.80
N LEU A 104 9.63 5.11 0.56
CA LEU A 104 10.58 4.26 -0.14
C LEU A 104 11.73 5.02 -0.80
N THR A 105 11.58 6.32 -1.07
CA THR A 105 12.60 7.10 -1.79
C THR A 105 13.36 8.09 -0.90
N GLY A 106 12.83 8.42 0.27
CA GLY A 106 13.38 9.49 1.12
C GLY A 106 13.16 10.89 0.53
N ARG A 107 12.24 11.03 -0.44
CA ARG A 107 11.98 12.26 -1.18
C ARG A 107 10.54 12.70 -1.07
N ASN A 108 10.29 13.97 -1.34
CA ASN A 108 8.94 14.51 -1.41
C ASN A 108 8.15 13.81 -2.55
N HIS A 109 6.91 13.44 -2.25
CA HIS A 109 6.04 12.72 -3.18
C HIS A 109 5.82 13.44 -4.52
N HIS A 110 5.76 14.78 -4.54
CA HIS A 110 5.68 15.54 -5.80
C HIS A 110 6.97 15.46 -6.61
N ARG A 111 8.15 15.45 -5.94
CA ARG A 111 9.43 15.27 -6.63
C ARG A 111 9.51 13.93 -7.34
N VAL A 112 8.93 12.91 -6.74
CA VAL A 112 8.94 11.55 -7.28
C VAL A 112 7.70 11.20 -8.11
N GLY A 113 6.97 12.21 -8.60
CA GLY A 113 5.86 12.01 -9.52
C GLY A 113 4.55 11.52 -8.88
N ASN A 114 4.50 11.37 -7.57
CA ASN A 114 3.37 10.78 -6.85
C ASN A 114 2.62 11.83 -6.01
N GLY A 115 2.32 12.99 -6.60
CA GLY A 115 1.50 14.02 -5.95
C GLY A 115 0.01 13.63 -5.80
N GLN A 116 -0.40 12.51 -6.39
CA GLN A 116 -1.73 11.91 -6.37
C GLN A 116 -1.59 10.38 -6.33
N ILE A 117 -2.69 9.65 -6.05
CA ILE A 117 -2.71 8.19 -6.15
C ILE A 117 -2.50 7.73 -7.59
N ALA A 118 -2.00 6.51 -7.78
CA ALA A 118 -1.61 5.98 -9.08
C ALA A 118 -2.78 5.97 -10.09
N GLU A 119 -4.00 5.71 -9.63
CA GLU A 119 -5.22 5.66 -10.45
C GLU A 119 -5.68 7.04 -10.96
N LEU A 120 -5.27 8.12 -10.28
CA LEU A 120 -5.58 9.50 -10.65
C LEU A 120 -4.37 10.25 -11.20
N ALA A 121 -3.31 9.52 -11.54
CA ALA A 121 -2.12 10.08 -12.17
C ALA A 121 -2.47 10.79 -13.49
N ASN A 122 -1.66 11.78 -13.83
CA ASN A 122 -1.84 12.58 -15.04
C ASN A 122 -0.49 13.10 -15.55
N ASP A 123 -0.47 13.73 -16.73
CA ASP A 123 0.75 14.17 -17.40
C ASP A 123 1.39 15.46 -16.81
N TRP A 124 0.95 15.92 -15.63
CA TRP A 124 1.54 17.09 -15.01
C TRP A 124 2.79 16.72 -14.20
N ASP A 125 3.79 17.59 -14.23
CA ASP A 125 4.99 17.45 -13.41
C ASP A 125 4.62 17.22 -11.93
N GLY A 126 5.19 16.16 -11.34
CA GLY A 126 4.92 15.77 -9.97
C GLY A 126 3.67 14.91 -9.75
N TYR A 127 2.91 14.57 -10.81
CA TYR A 127 1.65 13.82 -10.71
C TYR A 127 1.56 12.64 -11.68
N SER A 128 2.68 12.24 -12.29
CA SER A 128 2.72 11.23 -13.35
C SER A 128 2.47 9.79 -12.86
N GLY A 129 2.52 9.53 -11.55
CA GLY A 129 2.44 8.18 -11.00
C GLY A 129 3.72 7.35 -11.19
N HIS A 130 4.74 7.88 -11.88
CA HIS A 130 6.01 7.21 -12.14
C HIS A 130 7.08 7.71 -11.16
N ILE A 131 7.68 6.79 -10.40
CA ILE A 131 8.88 7.10 -9.63
C ILE A 131 10.07 7.18 -10.60
N PRO A 132 10.69 8.36 -10.79
CA PRO A 132 11.73 8.52 -11.80
C PRO A 132 13.02 7.79 -11.39
N ARG A 133 13.80 7.33 -12.36
CA ARG A 133 15.08 6.66 -12.09
C ARG A 133 16.11 7.55 -11.40
N SER A 134 15.95 8.87 -11.45
CA SER A 134 16.72 9.83 -10.66
C SER A 134 16.38 9.81 -9.15
N SER A 135 15.42 8.99 -8.76
CA SER A 135 14.97 8.84 -7.38
C SER A 135 14.97 7.38 -6.96
N ALA A 136 16.15 6.75 -7.04
CA ALA A 136 16.33 5.36 -6.61
C ALA A 136 15.75 5.13 -5.21
N THR A 137 15.07 4.02 -5.04
CA THR A 137 14.45 3.65 -3.77
C THR A 137 15.50 3.18 -2.76
N GLY A 138 15.17 3.27 -1.46
CA GLY A 138 16.01 2.72 -0.39
C GLY A 138 16.34 1.24 -0.59
N PRO A 139 15.37 0.35 -0.87
CA PRO A 139 15.65 -1.06 -1.16
C PRO A 139 16.55 -1.26 -2.39
N GLU A 140 16.45 -0.45 -3.45
CA GLU A 140 17.36 -0.53 -4.60
C GLU A 140 18.81 -0.24 -4.18
N VAL A 141 19.02 0.80 -3.39
CA VAL A 141 20.35 1.14 -2.86
C VAL A 141 20.85 0.06 -1.90
N LEU A 142 20.05 -0.37 -0.92
CA LEU A 142 20.40 -1.40 0.06
C LEU A 142 20.79 -2.71 -0.63
N ARG A 143 20.10 -3.10 -1.70
CA ARG A 143 20.44 -4.29 -2.49
C ARG A 143 21.85 -4.21 -3.08
N HIS A 144 22.27 -3.03 -3.58
CA HIS A 144 23.64 -2.84 -4.08
C HIS A 144 24.70 -3.01 -2.98
N TYR A 145 24.37 -2.72 -1.74
CA TYR A 145 25.25 -2.95 -0.59
C TYR A 145 25.21 -4.39 -0.07
N GLY A 146 24.26 -5.21 -0.52
CA GLY A 146 24.23 -6.62 -0.19
C GLY A 146 23.04 -7.08 0.63
N TYR A 147 22.02 -6.24 0.86
CA TYR A 147 20.77 -6.67 1.46
C TYR A 147 19.98 -7.62 0.54
N SER A 148 19.31 -8.60 1.12
CA SER A 148 18.19 -9.29 0.49
C SER A 148 16.94 -8.46 0.65
N THR A 149 16.21 -8.17 -0.45
CA THR A 149 15.08 -7.24 -0.42
C THR A 149 13.78 -7.93 -0.78
N ALA A 150 12.74 -7.80 0.06
CA ALA A 150 11.44 -8.41 -0.16
C ALA A 150 10.30 -7.46 0.19
N ALA A 151 9.23 -7.48 -0.60
CA ALA A 151 8.00 -6.73 -0.30
C ALA A 151 6.78 -7.65 -0.33
N PHE A 152 5.83 -7.39 0.57
CA PHE A 152 4.60 -8.17 0.74
C PHE A 152 3.40 -7.22 0.87
N GLY A 153 2.32 -7.54 0.17
CA GLY A 153 1.05 -6.85 0.27
C GLY A 153 0.82 -5.74 -0.74
N LYS A 154 0.27 -4.61 -0.29
CA LYS A 154 -0.10 -3.47 -1.13
C LYS A 154 1.13 -2.70 -1.62
N TRP A 155 1.23 -2.55 -2.93
CA TRP A 155 2.28 -1.73 -3.56
C TRP A 155 1.84 -0.30 -3.82
N HIS A 156 0.85 -0.09 -4.64
CA HIS A 156 0.20 1.18 -4.98
C HIS A 156 1.12 2.28 -5.58
N ASN A 157 2.26 1.92 -6.17
CA ASN A 157 3.18 2.83 -6.87
C ASN A 157 3.53 2.36 -8.28
N THR A 158 2.73 1.46 -8.86
CA THR A 158 2.76 1.15 -10.29
C THR A 158 1.72 2.02 -10.98
N PRO A 159 2.06 2.75 -12.06
CA PRO A 159 1.06 3.44 -12.88
C PRO A 159 -0.06 2.50 -13.31
N ALA A 160 -1.31 2.98 -13.31
CA ALA A 160 -2.48 2.13 -13.52
C ALA A 160 -2.44 1.36 -14.86
N GLU A 161 -1.93 1.99 -15.92
CA GLU A 161 -1.76 1.41 -17.25
C GLU A 161 -0.68 0.30 -17.31
N GLU A 162 0.24 0.26 -16.34
CA GLU A 162 1.32 -0.72 -16.27
C GLU A 162 0.99 -1.92 -15.38
N THR A 163 -0.17 -1.96 -14.73
CA THR A 163 -0.55 -3.05 -13.81
C THR A 163 -0.95 -4.35 -14.50
N THR A 164 -0.78 -4.45 -15.82
CA THR A 164 -1.17 -5.62 -16.61
C THR A 164 -0.11 -6.72 -16.58
N ALA A 165 -0.52 -7.97 -16.84
CA ALA A 165 0.39 -9.11 -16.93
C ALA A 165 1.46 -8.98 -18.06
N ALA A 166 1.31 -8.00 -18.96
CA ALA A 166 2.26 -7.69 -20.01
C ALA A 166 3.29 -6.61 -19.60
N GLY A 167 3.15 -5.99 -18.43
CA GLY A 167 3.97 -4.88 -17.99
C GLY A 167 3.68 -3.58 -18.74
N PRO A 168 4.67 -2.66 -18.84
CA PRO A 168 6.09 -2.83 -18.45
C PRO A 168 6.29 -3.04 -16.95
N PHE A 169 7.39 -3.72 -16.56
CA PHE A 169 7.63 -4.10 -15.17
C PHE A 169 8.60 -3.16 -14.44
N ASP A 170 9.00 -2.06 -15.08
CA ASP A 170 9.98 -1.13 -14.54
C ASP A 170 9.52 -0.44 -13.25
N ASN A 171 8.22 -0.15 -13.14
CA ASN A 171 7.61 0.48 -11.97
C ASN A 171 6.94 -0.52 -11.02
N TRP A 172 7.12 -1.82 -11.26
CA TRP A 172 6.72 -2.87 -10.33
C TRP A 172 7.72 -2.97 -9.18
N PRO A 173 7.37 -3.59 -8.05
CA PRO A 173 8.29 -3.73 -6.92
C PRO A 173 9.66 -4.27 -7.31
N THR A 174 9.71 -5.28 -8.19
CA THR A 174 10.96 -5.88 -8.68
C THR A 174 11.76 -4.95 -9.58
N GLY A 175 11.12 -4.04 -10.29
CA GLY A 175 11.77 -2.99 -11.07
C GLY A 175 12.30 -1.82 -10.23
N LEU A 176 11.81 -1.69 -8.99
CA LEU A 176 12.13 -0.63 -8.05
C LEU A 176 12.93 -1.13 -6.81
N GLY A 177 13.66 -2.25 -6.98
CA GLY A 177 14.70 -2.64 -6.05
C GLY A 177 14.40 -3.83 -5.15
N PHE A 178 13.23 -4.46 -5.24
CA PHE A 178 12.92 -5.67 -4.49
C PHE A 178 13.28 -6.93 -5.28
N GLU A 179 14.00 -7.85 -4.65
CA GLU A 179 14.33 -9.16 -5.24
C GLU A 179 13.14 -10.14 -5.18
N TYR A 180 12.21 -9.89 -4.26
CA TYR A 180 11.00 -10.68 -4.08
C TYR A 180 9.79 -9.78 -3.82
N PHE A 181 8.67 -10.12 -4.43
CA PHE A 181 7.38 -9.49 -4.19
C PHE A 181 6.26 -10.53 -4.15
N TYR A 182 5.36 -10.39 -3.18
CA TYR A 182 4.10 -11.12 -3.13
C TYR A 182 3.00 -10.23 -2.60
N GLY A 183 1.98 -9.94 -3.41
CA GLY A 183 0.91 -9.03 -3.03
C GLY A 183 0.09 -8.54 -4.22
N PHE A 184 -0.38 -7.30 -4.15
CA PHE A 184 -1.19 -6.67 -5.19
C PHE A 184 -0.68 -5.27 -5.53
N LEU A 185 -0.95 -4.81 -6.77
CA LEU A 185 -0.37 -3.58 -7.31
C LEU A 185 -1.28 -2.37 -7.10
N ALA A 186 -2.60 -2.58 -7.07
CA ALA A 186 -3.62 -1.54 -6.97
C ALA A 186 -3.72 -0.89 -5.59
N GLY A 187 -4.58 0.13 -5.48
CA GLY A 187 -4.86 0.85 -4.23
C GLY A 187 -5.67 0.03 -3.22
N GLU A 188 -6.40 -0.97 -3.68
CA GLU A 188 -7.26 -1.82 -2.86
C GLU A 188 -7.30 -3.25 -3.39
N ALA A 189 -7.73 -4.18 -2.56
CA ALA A 189 -7.98 -5.57 -2.94
C ALA A 189 -8.99 -6.24 -2.01
N SER A 190 -9.83 -7.11 -2.58
CA SER A 190 -10.61 -8.04 -1.78
C SER A 190 -9.69 -8.87 -0.89
N GLN A 191 -10.08 -9.08 0.37
CA GLN A 191 -9.29 -9.93 1.27
C GLN A 191 -9.56 -11.42 1.03
N TYR A 192 -10.59 -11.75 0.25
CA TYR A 192 -10.98 -13.12 -0.07
C TYR A 192 -10.63 -13.54 -1.50
N GLU A 193 -10.67 -12.60 -2.44
CA GLU A 193 -10.41 -12.86 -3.87
C GLU A 193 -9.50 -11.76 -4.46
N PRO A 194 -8.26 -11.61 -3.95
CA PRO A 194 -7.34 -10.59 -4.42
C PRO A 194 -6.73 -10.92 -5.78
N ASN A 195 -6.40 -9.89 -6.55
CA ASN A 195 -5.57 -10.00 -7.74
C ASN A 195 -4.09 -10.08 -7.34
N LEU A 196 -3.59 -11.27 -7.08
CA LEU A 196 -2.23 -11.48 -6.57
C LEU A 196 -1.17 -11.53 -7.67
N VAL A 197 -0.02 -11.01 -7.31
CA VAL A 197 1.19 -11.05 -8.11
C VAL A 197 2.34 -11.62 -7.28
N ARG A 198 3.13 -12.51 -7.87
CA ARG A 198 4.42 -12.94 -7.34
C ARG A 198 5.52 -12.50 -8.30
N ASN A 199 6.37 -11.58 -7.86
CA ASN A 199 7.35 -10.87 -8.68
C ASN A 199 6.68 -10.16 -9.87
N THR A 200 6.71 -10.74 -11.06
CA THR A 200 6.07 -10.22 -12.29
C THR A 200 4.99 -11.15 -12.83
N THR A 201 4.58 -12.15 -12.04
CA THR A 201 3.64 -13.18 -12.49
C THR A 201 2.35 -13.09 -11.69
N VAL A 202 1.21 -12.99 -12.38
CA VAL A 202 -0.11 -13.09 -11.75
C VAL A 202 -0.30 -14.51 -11.23
N VAL A 203 -0.72 -14.64 -9.98
CA VAL A 203 -0.95 -15.91 -9.31
C VAL A 203 -2.34 -15.96 -8.68
N LEU A 204 -2.86 -17.16 -8.49
CA LEU A 204 -4.12 -17.34 -7.78
C LEU A 204 -3.86 -17.46 -6.27
N PRO A 205 -4.83 -17.08 -5.42
CA PRO A 205 -4.79 -17.38 -4.00
C PRO A 205 -4.62 -18.90 -3.76
N PRO A 206 -3.88 -19.31 -2.72
CA PRO A 206 -3.62 -20.73 -2.46
C PRO A 206 -4.86 -21.50 -1.96
N LYS A 207 -5.92 -20.81 -1.56
CA LYS A 207 -7.18 -21.34 -1.07
C LYS A 207 -8.33 -20.51 -1.62
N THR A 208 -9.56 -21.04 -1.63
CA THR A 208 -10.78 -20.28 -1.89
C THR A 208 -11.34 -19.67 -0.60
N PRO A 209 -12.27 -18.70 -0.69
CA PRO A 209 -12.95 -18.17 0.50
C PRO A 209 -13.63 -19.24 1.35
N GLU A 210 -14.25 -20.25 0.71
CA GLU A 210 -14.92 -21.38 1.39
C GLU A 210 -13.90 -22.28 2.12
N GLN A 211 -12.65 -22.29 1.70
CA GLN A 211 -11.54 -22.99 2.35
C GLN A 211 -10.90 -22.14 3.47
N GLY A 212 -11.49 -20.99 3.80
CA GLY A 212 -11.01 -20.09 4.84
C GLY A 212 -9.83 -19.24 4.39
N TYR A 213 -9.75 -18.84 3.12
CA TYR A 213 -8.74 -17.90 2.66
C TYR A 213 -8.96 -16.48 3.22
N HIS A 214 -7.89 -15.85 3.63
CA HIS A 214 -7.85 -14.42 3.94
C HIS A 214 -6.46 -13.84 3.58
N LEU A 215 -6.44 -12.74 2.83
CA LEU A 215 -5.22 -12.15 2.28
C LEU A 215 -4.18 -11.81 3.35
N SER A 216 -4.60 -11.23 4.49
CA SER A 216 -3.63 -10.87 5.56
C SER A 216 -2.93 -12.10 6.15
N GLU A 217 -3.62 -13.25 6.24
CA GLU A 217 -3.01 -14.53 6.67
C GLU A 217 -2.02 -15.04 5.63
N ASP A 218 -2.41 -15.01 4.35
CA ASP A 218 -1.59 -15.48 3.24
C ASP A 218 -0.30 -14.65 3.08
N LEU A 219 -0.40 -13.33 3.23
CA LEU A 219 0.76 -12.43 3.22
C LEU A 219 1.74 -12.73 4.36
N ALA A 220 1.22 -13.03 5.55
CA ALA A 220 2.06 -13.43 6.68
C ALA A 220 2.70 -14.81 6.45
N ASP A 221 1.96 -15.77 5.92
CA ASP A 221 2.45 -17.11 5.60
C ASP A 221 3.57 -17.07 4.55
N ASP A 222 3.40 -16.28 3.47
CA ASP A 222 4.42 -16.16 2.42
C ASP A 222 5.67 -15.44 2.93
N ALA A 223 5.52 -14.38 3.74
CA ALA A 223 6.64 -13.66 4.36
C ALA A 223 7.41 -14.56 5.36
N ILE A 224 6.72 -15.33 6.19
CA ILE A 224 7.32 -16.34 7.08
C ILE A 224 8.07 -17.39 6.26
N GLY A 225 7.47 -17.88 5.18
CA GLY A 225 8.11 -18.81 4.26
C GLY A 225 9.37 -18.21 3.63
N TRP A 226 9.37 -16.93 3.28
CA TRP A 226 10.52 -16.22 2.76
C TRP A 226 11.64 -16.09 3.82
N LEU A 227 11.31 -15.71 5.06
CA LEU A 227 12.27 -15.62 6.18
C LEU A 227 12.96 -16.96 6.45
N ARG A 228 12.20 -18.06 6.42
CA ARG A 228 12.75 -19.42 6.60
C ARG A 228 13.73 -19.79 5.51
N ARG A 229 13.41 -19.49 4.25
CA ARG A 229 14.31 -19.70 3.11
C ARG A 229 15.56 -18.83 3.23
N HIS A 230 15.40 -17.56 3.59
CA HIS A 230 16.50 -16.64 3.81
C HIS A 230 17.45 -17.16 4.90
N LYS A 231 16.92 -17.59 6.06
CA LYS A 231 17.73 -18.19 7.14
C LYS A 231 18.47 -19.45 6.70
N ALA A 232 17.85 -20.26 5.86
CA ALA A 232 18.44 -21.53 5.41
C ALA A 232 19.59 -21.36 4.41
N PHE A 233 19.54 -20.32 3.56
CA PHE A 233 20.46 -20.20 2.43
C PHE A 233 21.40 -18.98 2.50
N ASP A 234 21.01 -17.92 3.20
CA ASP A 234 21.73 -16.63 3.27
C ASP A 234 21.73 -16.05 4.69
N ALA A 235 21.91 -16.88 5.72
CA ALA A 235 21.76 -16.50 7.13
C ALA A 235 22.62 -15.30 7.56
N ASP A 236 23.79 -15.12 6.94
CA ASP A 236 24.74 -14.05 7.24
C ASP A 236 24.49 -12.77 6.42
N LYS A 237 23.53 -12.79 5.50
CA LYS A 237 23.16 -11.64 4.67
C LYS A 237 22.00 -10.91 5.36
N PRO A 238 22.09 -9.60 5.65
CA PRO A 238 20.95 -8.90 6.22
C PRO A 238 19.83 -8.76 5.19
N PHE A 239 18.60 -8.60 5.68
CA PHE A 239 17.44 -8.39 4.82
C PHE A 239 16.77 -7.04 5.07
N PHE A 240 16.13 -6.52 4.01
CA PHE A 240 15.15 -5.46 4.06
C PHE A 240 13.79 -6.03 3.65
N MET A 241 12.84 -6.01 4.57
CA MET A 241 11.47 -6.46 4.33
C MET A 241 10.49 -5.28 4.46
N TYR A 242 9.64 -5.11 3.46
CA TYR A 242 8.52 -4.19 3.48
C TYR A 242 7.22 -4.99 3.50
N TRP A 243 6.55 -5.03 4.66
CA TRP A 243 5.27 -5.69 4.84
C TRP A 243 4.17 -4.62 4.93
N ALA A 244 3.42 -4.44 3.85
CA ALA A 244 2.43 -3.38 3.70
C ALA A 244 1.05 -4.01 3.52
N SER A 245 0.26 -4.05 4.59
CA SER A 245 -1.09 -4.59 4.53
C SER A 245 -2.03 -3.73 3.68
N GLY A 246 -3.08 -4.34 3.13
CA GLY A 246 -4.25 -3.62 2.62
C GLY A 246 -5.25 -3.25 3.72
N CYS A 247 -5.03 -3.66 4.97
CA CYS A 247 -5.82 -3.31 6.13
C CYS A 247 -5.41 -1.90 6.64
N LEU A 248 -6.30 -0.98 6.86
CA LEU A 248 -7.75 -1.02 7.02
C LEU A 248 -8.50 -0.36 5.84
N HIS A 249 -7.92 -0.39 4.62
CA HIS A 249 -8.61 0.11 3.43
C HIS A 249 -9.86 -0.74 3.16
N GLY A 250 -10.87 -0.13 2.54
CA GLY A 250 -11.99 -0.87 1.98
C GLY A 250 -11.57 -1.89 0.92
N PRO A 251 -12.37 -2.92 0.68
CA PRO A 251 -13.51 -3.33 1.51
C PRO A 251 -13.07 -3.89 2.87
N HIS A 252 -13.83 -3.58 3.92
CA HIS A 252 -13.56 -4.13 5.25
C HIS A 252 -14.02 -5.59 5.28
N HIS A 253 -13.12 -6.48 4.91
CA HIS A 253 -13.38 -7.92 4.87
C HIS A 253 -12.73 -8.60 6.07
N ILE A 254 -13.54 -9.34 6.84
CA ILE A 254 -13.08 -10.13 7.99
C ILE A 254 -14.08 -11.23 8.32
N MET A 255 -13.60 -12.37 8.79
CA MET A 255 -14.43 -13.46 9.25
C MET A 255 -15.28 -13.01 10.44
N LYS A 256 -16.57 -13.39 10.43
CA LYS A 256 -17.57 -13.02 11.44
C LYS A 256 -17.09 -13.14 12.90
N PRO A 257 -16.38 -14.21 13.33
CA PRO A 257 -15.91 -14.32 14.72
C PRO A 257 -14.99 -13.18 15.19
N TRP A 258 -14.26 -12.54 14.28
CA TRP A 258 -13.42 -11.39 14.61
C TRP A 258 -14.26 -10.14 14.84
N ALA A 259 -15.22 -9.89 13.98
CA ALA A 259 -16.16 -8.78 14.14
C ALA A 259 -17.01 -8.94 15.42
N ASP A 260 -17.45 -10.16 15.74
CA ASP A 260 -18.27 -10.47 16.91
C ASP A 260 -17.58 -10.20 18.25
N LYS A 261 -16.23 -10.17 18.31
CA LYS A 261 -15.47 -9.73 19.51
C LYS A 261 -15.81 -8.30 19.92
N TYR A 262 -16.31 -7.51 18.99
CA TYR A 262 -16.61 -6.09 19.17
C TYR A 262 -18.10 -5.82 19.34
N ALA A 263 -18.95 -6.84 19.38
CA ALA A 263 -20.38 -6.68 19.55
C ALA A 263 -20.70 -5.83 20.79
N GLY A 264 -21.44 -4.74 20.58
CA GLY A 264 -21.84 -3.80 21.63
C GLY A 264 -20.78 -2.80 22.09
N LYS A 265 -19.54 -2.84 21.60
CA LYS A 265 -18.49 -1.89 22.01
C LYS A 265 -18.67 -0.47 21.45
N PHE A 266 -19.47 -0.31 20.43
CA PHE A 266 -19.68 0.94 19.71
C PHE A 266 -21.13 1.44 19.79
N ASP A 267 -21.88 1.00 20.80
CA ASP A 267 -23.32 1.30 20.93
C ASP A 267 -23.62 2.77 21.13
N ASP A 268 -22.72 3.49 21.79
CA ASP A 268 -22.84 4.93 22.08
C ASP A 268 -22.25 5.85 20.98
N GLY A 269 -21.76 5.26 19.89
CA GLY A 269 -21.39 5.95 18.65
C GLY A 269 -20.08 6.69 18.66
N TRP A 270 -19.83 7.35 17.53
CA TRP A 270 -18.53 7.96 17.24
C TRP A 270 -18.19 9.20 18.06
N ASP A 271 -19.18 10.00 18.49
CA ASP A 271 -18.94 11.18 19.33
C ASP A 271 -18.40 10.75 20.69
N ALA A 272 -19.09 9.84 21.39
CA ALA A 272 -18.68 9.32 22.69
C ALA A 272 -17.36 8.53 22.61
N TYR A 273 -17.19 7.71 21.56
CA TYR A 273 -15.92 7.02 21.27
C TYR A 273 -14.75 8.00 21.22
N ARG A 274 -14.90 9.09 20.45
CA ARG A 274 -13.86 10.09 20.25
C ARG A 274 -13.47 10.78 21.56
N GLU A 275 -14.44 11.11 22.42
CA GLU A 275 -14.19 11.71 23.74
C GLU A 275 -13.37 10.76 24.62
N ARG A 276 -13.73 9.47 24.67
CA ARG A 276 -13.00 8.46 25.46
C ARG A 276 -11.57 8.27 24.96
N VAL A 277 -11.39 8.18 23.64
CA VAL A 277 -10.05 8.04 23.03
C VAL A 277 -9.20 9.25 23.36
N PHE A 278 -9.75 10.45 23.27
CA PHE A 278 -9.05 11.70 23.60
C PHE A 278 -8.57 11.71 25.06
N ALA A 279 -9.45 11.35 25.99
CA ALA A 279 -9.11 11.29 27.41
C ALA A 279 -7.97 10.30 27.68
N ARG A 280 -8.06 9.09 27.12
CA ARG A 280 -7.03 8.03 27.28
C ARG A 280 -5.71 8.38 26.60
N ALA A 281 -5.75 9.04 25.43
CA ALA A 281 -4.54 9.49 24.75
C ALA A 281 -3.78 10.55 25.55
N LYS A 282 -4.49 11.41 26.31
CA LYS A 282 -3.86 12.32 27.29
C LYS A 282 -3.23 11.56 28.44
N GLU A 283 -3.97 10.63 29.04
CA GLU A 283 -3.49 9.79 30.15
C GLU A 283 -2.22 9.04 29.78
N LYS A 284 -2.17 8.50 28.57
CA LYS A 284 -1.00 7.76 28.04
C LYS A 284 0.13 8.69 27.54
N GLY A 285 -0.02 10.02 27.57
CA GLY A 285 0.98 10.98 27.11
C GLY A 285 1.16 11.06 25.59
N TRP A 286 0.25 10.50 24.81
CA TRP A 286 0.30 10.58 23.33
C TRP A 286 -0.04 11.96 22.81
N ILE A 287 -0.80 12.74 23.56
CA ILE A 287 -1.10 14.15 23.28
C ILE A 287 -0.81 14.99 24.52
N PRO A 288 -0.49 16.28 24.34
CA PRO A 288 -0.23 17.16 25.47
C PRO A 288 -1.45 17.29 26.39
N PRO A 289 -1.25 17.41 27.72
CA PRO A 289 -2.36 17.54 28.67
C PRO A 289 -3.24 18.78 28.43
N GLU A 290 -2.65 19.84 27.88
CA GLU A 290 -3.35 21.09 27.52
C GLU A 290 -4.09 21.01 26.17
N ALA A 291 -3.97 19.92 25.42
CA ALA A 291 -4.68 19.80 24.15
C ALA A 291 -6.19 19.83 24.34
N GLU A 292 -6.88 20.45 23.41
CA GLU A 292 -8.34 20.51 23.35
C GLU A 292 -8.85 19.57 22.25
N LEU A 293 -9.97 18.90 22.50
CA LEU A 293 -10.61 18.07 21.48
C LEU A 293 -11.22 18.98 20.40
N THR A 294 -10.92 18.68 19.15
CA THR A 294 -11.47 19.45 18.04
C THR A 294 -12.94 19.11 17.80
N ASP A 295 -13.72 20.14 17.45
CA ASP A 295 -15.12 19.99 17.10
C ASP A 295 -15.33 19.03 15.93
N ARG A 296 -16.53 18.45 15.87
CA ARG A 296 -16.99 17.69 14.70
C ARG A 296 -17.16 18.66 13.52
N ASP A 297 -16.90 18.18 12.31
CA ASP A 297 -17.21 18.91 11.09
C ASP A 297 -18.73 19.11 11.01
N PRO A 298 -19.22 20.35 10.81
CA PRO A 298 -20.66 20.64 10.80
C PRO A 298 -21.43 19.97 9.64
N THR A 299 -20.73 19.44 8.65
CA THR A 299 -21.33 18.69 7.52
C THR A 299 -21.53 17.21 7.84
N MET A 300 -20.99 16.72 8.95
CA MET A 300 -21.09 15.35 9.40
C MET A 300 -22.14 15.23 10.50
N ALA A 301 -23.08 14.30 10.37
CA ALA A 301 -24.13 14.06 11.37
C ALA A 301 -23.54 13.67 12.74
N ALA A 302 -24.17 14.12 13.82
CA ALA A 302 -23.94 13.58 15.15
C ALA A 302 -24.50 12.15 15.24
N TRP A 303 -23.95 11.33 16.15
CA TRP A 303 -24.50 10.00 16.40
C TRP A 303 -25.99 10.03 16.79
N ASP A 304 -26.36 11.01 17.59
CA ASP A 304 -27.76 11.18 18.04
C ASP A 304 -28.72 11.61 16.92
N GLU A 305 -28.20 12.14 15.82
CA GLU A 305 -28.97 12.50 14.62
C GLU A 305 -29.19 11.30 13.68
N ILE A 306 -28.49 10.18 13.91
CA ILE A 306 -28.67 8.96 13.13
C ILE A 306 -29.98 8.28 13.54
N PRO A 307 -30.84 7.89 12.58
CA PRO A 307 -32.07 7.15 12.86
C PRO A 307 -31.83 5.86 13.66
N ASP A 308 -32.70 5.55 14.61
CA ASP A 308 -32.54 4.39 15.50
C ASP A 308 -32.54 3.06 14.76
N ASP A 309 -33.25 2.98 13.64
CA ASP A 309 -33.29 1.81 12.76
C ASP A 309 -32.02 1.68 11.91
N GLU A 310 -31.25 2.75 11.74
CA GLU A 310 -29.96 2.76 11.04
C GLU A 310 -28.78 2.44 11.97
N LYS A 311 -28.85 2.80 13.25
CA LYS A 311 -27.74 2.62 14.21
C LYS A 311 -27.18 1.19 14.26
N PRO A 312 -27.98 0.10 14.22
CA PRO A 312 -27.44 -1.26 14.18
C PRO A 312 -26.51 -1.51 12.99
N PHE A 313 -26.85 -0.98 11.80
CA PHE A 313 -26.02 -1.06 10.61
C PHE A 313 -24.69 -0.33 10.81
N GLN A 314 -24.75 0.92 11.30
CA GLN A 314 -23.56 1.74 11.52
C GLN A 314 -22.60 1.14 12.57
N ARG A 315 -23.14 0.54 13.64
CA ARG A 315 -22.35 -0.17 14.65
C ARG A 315 -21.67 -1.39 14.05
N ARG A 316 -22.42 -2.20 13.32
CA ARG A 316 -21.89 -3.42 12.72
C ARG A 316 -20.76 -3.14 11.72
N LEU A 317 -20.85 -2.07 10.95
CA LEU A 317 -19.76 -1.64 10.06
C LEU A 317 -18.47 -1.34 10.84
N MET A 318 -18.56 -0.70 12.02
CA MET A 318 -17.40 -0.42 12.86
C MET A 318 -16.87 -1.69 13.56
N GLU A 319 -17.74 -2.59 14.00
CA GLU A 319 -17.35 -3.88 14.58
C GLU A 319 -16.53 -4.71 13.58
N VAL A 320 -16.96 -4.71 12.32
CA VAL A 320 -16.24 -5.39 11.21
C VAL A 320 -14.87 -4.76 11.00
N ALA A 321 -14.78 -3.43 10.94
CA ALA A 321 -13.52 -2.73 10.76
C ALA A 321 -12.57 -2.95 11.94
N ALA A 322 -13.06 -2.95 13.16
CA ALA A 322 -12.28 -3.23 14.36
C ALA A 322 -11.74 -4.65 14.38
N GLY A 323 -12.58 -5.63 14.04
CA GLY A 323 -12.16 -7.03 13.91
C GLY A 323 -11.11 -7.22 12.81
N TYR A 324 -11.22 -6.50 11.69
CA TYR A 324 -10.24 -6.53 10.61
C TYR A 324 -8.90 -5.94 11.04
N ALA A 325 -8.91 -4.82 11.74
CA ALA A 325 -7.68 -4.20 12.26
C ALA A 325 -6.97 -5.08 13.30
N GLU A 326 -7.71 -5.66 14.28
CA GLU A 326 -7.15 -6.61 15.25
C GLU A 326 -6.56 -7.83 14.56
N HIS A 327 -7.28 -8.43 13.61
CA HIS A 327 -6.80 -9.57 12.86
C HIS A 327 -5.48 -9.27 12.14
N CYS A 328 -5.38 -8.12 11.48
CA CYS A 328 -4.16 -7.70 10.80
C CYS A 328 -2.98 -7.54 11.76
N ASP A 329 -3.17 -6.89 12.92
CA ASP A 329 -2.15 -6.74 13.94
C ASP A 329 -1.65 -8.10 14.47
N VAL A 330 -2.57 -9.07 14.64
CA VAL A 330 -2.21 -10.45 15.00
C VAL A 330 -1.36 -11.12 13.92
N GLN A 331 -1.64 -10.86 12.61
CA GLN A 331 -0.78 -11.42 11.54
C GLN A 331 0.63 -10.81 11.57
N VAL A 332 0.77 -9.53 11.91
CA VAL A 332 2.08 -8.90 12.16
C VAL A 332 2.78 -9.59 13.34
N GLY A 333 2.05 -9.92 14.40
CA GLY A 333 2.58 -10.68 15.55
C GLY A 333 3.22 -12.00 15.14
N ARG A 334 2.58 -12.74 14.22
CA ARG A 334 3.13 -13.99 13.67
C ARG A 334 4.49 -13.81 12.96
N LEU A 335 4.70 -12.66 12.31
CA LEU A 335 6.01 -12.33 11.73
C LEU A 335 7.06 -12.09 12.81
N PHE A 336 6.70 -11.41 13.90
CA PHE A 336 7.61 -11.16 15.02
C PHE A 336 7.98 -12.44 15.74
N ASP A 337 7.01 -13.32 15.99
CA ASP A 337 7.25 -14.66 16.57
C ASP A 337 8.22 -15.47 15.70
N GLU A 338 8.10 -15.36 14.37
CA GLU A 338 9.00 -16.06 13.46
C GLU A 338 10.42 -15.46 13.48
N LEU A 339 10.56 -14.14 13.56
CA LEU A 339 11.86 -13.48 13.74
C LEU A 339 12.54 -13.96 15.04
N ASP A 340 11.77 -14.06 16.12
CA ASP A 340 12.24 -14.56 17.41
C ASP A 340 12.70 -16.03 17.30
N ARG A 341 11.88 -16.88 16.67
CA ARG A 341 12.16 -18.29 16.43
C ARG A 341 13.42 -18.53 15.58
N LEU A 342 13.68 -17.65 14.63
CA LEU A 342 14.85 -17.73 13.72
C LEU A 342 16.10 -17.09 14.34
N GLY A 343 16.01 -16.48 15.53
CA GLY A 343 17.13 -15.80 16.18
C GLY A 343 17.51 -14.48 15.52
N TYR A 344 16.54 -13.78 14.89
CA TYR A 344 16.74 -12.47 14.27
C TYR A 344 16.26 -11.30 15.14
N ARG A 345 15.63 -11.58 16.30
CA ARG A 345 14.97 -10.57 17.16
C ARG A 345 15.85 -9.37 17.46
N ASP A 346 17.04 -9.62 17.98
CA ASP A 346 17.91 -8.57 18.52
C ASP A 346 18.54 -7.73 17.42
N ASP A 347 18.83 -8.35 16.27
CA ASP A 347 19.49 -7.73 15.12
C ASP A 347 18.50 -7.18 14.08
N THR A 348 17.20 -7.09 14.40
CA THR A 348 16.21 -6.55 13.49
C THR A 348 15.69 -5.20 13.97
N LEU A 349 15.93 -4.17 13.15
CA LEU A 349 15.29 -2.86 13.26
C LEU A 349 13.88 -2.96 12.68
N ILE A 350 12.86 -2.81 13.51
CA ILE A 350 11.45 -2.84 13.12
C ILE A 350 10.86 -1.44 13.23
N LEU A 351 10.26 -0.96 12.14
CA LEU A 351 9.43 0.24 12.12
C LEU A 351 7.98 -0.19 11.91
N TYR A 352 7.11 0.00 12.90
CA TYR A 352 5.69 -0.25 12.78
C TYR A 352 4.96 1.08 12.63
N ILE A 353 4.49 1.37 11.42
CA ILE A 353 3.78 2.60 11.08
C ILE A 353 2.29 2.26 11.00
N TRP A 354 1.53 2.82 11.93
CA TRP A 354 0.09 2.62 12.00
C TRP A 354 -0.64 3.70 11.20
N GLY A 355 -0.83 3.42 9.93
CA GLY A 355 -1.49 4.27 8.96
C GLY A 355 -0.53 5.01 8.01
N ASP A 356 -0.71 4.81 6.72
CA ASP A 356 -0.04 5.57 5.66
C ASP A 356 -0.74 6.90 5.35
N ASN A 357 -1.93 7.08 5.88
CA ASN A 357 -2.74 8.31 5.99
C ASN A 357 -3.72 8.14 7.15
N GLY A 358 -4.57 9.10 7.43
CA GLY A 358 -5.61 8.96 8.45
C GLY A 358 -6.70 7.94 8.05
N SER A 359 -7.59 7.61 8.98
CA SER A 359 -8.75 6.75 8.73
C SER A 359 -9.56 7.25 7.54
N SER A 360 -10.12 6.33 6.74
CA SER A 360 -10.84 6.67 5.50
C SER A 360 -12.31 6.96 5.73
N GLY A 361 -12.75 8.14 5.29
CA GLY A 361 -14.16 8.53 5.24
C GLY A 361 -14.82 8.22 3.90
N GLU A 362 -14.21 7.41 3.03
CA GLU A 362 -14.71 7.11 1.68
C GLU A 362 -16.02 6.32 1.69
N GLY A 363 -16.34 5.62 2.80
CA GLY A 363 -17.65 5.01 3.03
C GLY A 363 -18.80 6.00 3.19
N GLN A 364 -18.52 7.32 3.27
CA GLN A 364 -19.52 8.39 3.37
C GLN A 364 -20.51 8.18 4.54
N ASN A 365 -21.76 7.83 4.25
CA ASN A 365 -22.78 7.52 5.26
C ASN A 365 -22.82 6.04 5.69
N GLY A 366 -21.77 5.29 5.39
CA GLY A 366 -21.73 3.84 5.53
C GLY A 366 -22.28 3.13 4.27
N THR A 367 -21.57 2.13 3.80
CA THR A 367 -21.92 1.43 2.54
C THR A 367 -21.67 -0.07 2.63
N ILE A 368 -22.43 -0.84 1.86
CA ILE A 368 -22.13 -2.25 1.58
C ILE A 368 -21.41 -2.45 0.24
N SER A 369 -21.19 -1.36 -0.50
CA SER A 369 -20.46 -1.37 -1.76
C SER A 369 -19.67 -0.07 -1.91
N GLU A 370 -18.39 -0.13 -1.62
CA GLU A 370 -17.45 0.97 -1.82
C GLU A 370 -17.44 1.44 -3.28
N LEU A 371 -17.56 0.51 -4.20
CA LEU A 371 -17.55 0.79 -5.63
C LEU A 371 -18.68 1.76 -6.05
N LEU A 372 -19.86 1.69 -5.41
CA LEU A 372 -20.94 2.65 -5.66
C LEU A 372 -20.54 4.06 -5.17
N ALA A 373 -19.96 4.14 -3.98
CA ALA A 373 -19.51 5.42 -3.39
C ALA A 373 -18.41 6.05 -4.25
N GLN A 374 -17.40 5.29 -4.64
CA GLN A 374 -16.27 5.77 -5.46
C GLN A 374 -16.72 6.23 -6.86
N ASN A 375 -17.70 5.58 -7.45
CA ASN A 375 -18.25 5.98 -8.76
C ASN A 375 -19.29 7.10 -8.66
N GLY A 376 -19.48 7.69 -7.49
CA GLY A 376 -20.41 8.79 -7.28
C GLY A 376 -21.89 8.41 -7.51
N ILE A 377 -22.23 7.13 -7.35
CA ILE A 377 -23.61 6.64 -7.44
C ILE A 377 -24.25 6.84 -6.07
N PRO A 378 -25.21 7.78 -5.95
CA PRO A 378 -25.80 8.09 -4.65
C PRO A 378 -26.63 6.91 -4.15
N THR A 379 -26.37 6.54 -2.91
CA THR A 379 -27.11 5.52 -2.15
C THR A 379 -27.46 6.06 -0.78
N THR A 380 -28.40 5.40 -0.10
CA THR A 380 -28.78 5.72 1.27
C THR A 380 -28.57 4.51 2.17
N PRO A 381 -28.31 4.70 3.47
CA PRO A 381 -28.23 3.60 4.43
C PRO A 381 -29.46 2.69 4.40
N ALA A 382 -30.66 3.22 4.24
CA ALA A 382 -31.89 2.44 4.13
C ALA A 382 -31.88 1.48 2.92
N GLN A 383 -31.30 1.92 1.77
CA GLN A 383 -31.14 1.03 0.60
C GLN A 383 -30.12 -0.08 0.87
N HIS A 384 -29.04 0.21 1.59
CA HIS A 384 -28.04 -0.76 2.00
C HIS A 384 -28.62 -1.78 2.98
N ILE A 385 -29.39 -1.33 3.97
CA ILE A 385 -30.08 -2.22 4.94
C ILE A 385 -31.06 -3.14 4.24
N ALA A 386 -31.89 -2.61 3.33
CA ALA A 386 -32.81 -3.43 2.56
C ALA A 386 -32.10 -4.50 1.69
N ALA A 387 -30.98 -4.13 1.07
CA ALA A 387 -30.17 -5.09 0.32
C ALA A 387 -29.52 -6.15 1.23
N LEU A 388 -29.09 -5.77 2.43
CA LEU A 388 -28.52 -6.70 3.40
C LEU A 388 -29.56 -7.74 3.87
N GLU A 389 -30.83 -7.36 4.04
CA GLU A 389 -31.89 -8.31 4.40
C GLU A 389 -32.01 -9.44 3.36
N GLU A 390 -31.90 -9.10 2.07
CA GLU A 390 -31.92 -10.09 0.97
C GLU A 390 -30.65 -10.96 0.95
N LEU A 391 -29.51 -10.44 1.40
CA LEU A 391 -28.21 -11.14 1.43
C LEU A 391 -28.03 -12.05 2.65
N GLY A 392 -28.83 -11.84 3.72
CA GLY A 392 -28.78 -12.62 4.98
C GLY A 392 -28.59 -11.78 6.24
N GLY A 393 -28.89 -10.46 6.19
CA GLY A 393 -28.87 -9.54 7.33
C GLY A 393 -27.48 -8.96 7.63
N LEU A 394 -27.35 -8.34 8.80
CA LEU A 394 -26.11 -7.66 9.22
C LEU A 394 -24.91 -8.62 9.35
N ASP A 395 -25.16 -9.90 9.53
CA ASP A 395 -24.12 -10.93 9.68
C ASP A 395 -23.30 -11.17 8.41
N VAL A 396 -23.75 -10.70 7.25
CA VAL A 396 -22.97 -10.82 5.99
C VAL A 396 -21.94 -9.73 5.82
N LEU A 397 -22.02 -8.66 6.62
CA LEU A 397 -21.00 -7.61 6.59
C LEU A 397 -19.62 -8.19 6.97
N GLY A 398 -18.62 -7.83 6.20
CA GLY A 398 -17.27 -8.37 6.32
C GLY A 398 -17.03 -9.66 5.51
N SER A 399 -18.08 -10.27 4.94
CA SER A 399 -17.95 -11.47 4.10
C SER A 399 -17.68 -11.13 2.63
N PRO A 400 -17.36 -12.12 1.77
CA PRO A 400 -17.18 -11.90 0.33
C PRO A 400 -18.42 -11.38 -0.42
N LYS A 401 -19.57 -11.28 0.26
CA LYS A 401 -20.82 -10.81 -0.34
C LYS A 401 -20.98 -9.29 -0.35
N THR A 402 -20.12 -8.58 0.37
CA THR A 402 -20.21 -7.13 0.54
C THR A 402 -18.83 -6.49 0.43
N ASP A 403 -18.73 -5.33 -0.22
CA ASP A 403 -17.55 -4.47 -0.22
C ASP A 403 -17.80 -3.29 0.73
N ASN A 404 -18.01 -3.61 2.00
CA ASN A 404 -18.50 -2.65 2.98
C ASN A 404 -17.40 -1.74 3.53
N MET A 405 -17.79 -0.49 3.82
CA MET A 405 -17.01 0.50 4.56
C MET A 405 -17.86 1.22 5.59
N TYR A 406 -17.23 1.62 6.68
CA TYR A 406 -17.90 2.36 7.76
C TYR A 406 -18.23 3.81 7.39
N HIS A 407 -19.12 4.42 8.19
CA HIS A 407 -19.50 5.83 8.11
C HIS A 407 -18.30 6.76 8.38
N ALA A 408 -18.26 7.94 7.70
CA ALA A 408 -17.23 8.96 7.90
C ALA A 408 -17.10 9.43 9.37
N GLY A 409 -18.17 9.31 10.17
CA GLY A 409 -18.14 9.54 11.62
C GLY A 409 -17.17 8.61 12.34
N TRP A 410 -17.11 7.34 11.96
CA TRP A 410 -16.14 6.40 12.51
C TRP A 410 -14.72 6.69 12.03
N ALA A 411 -14.54 7.14 10.77
CA ALA A 411 -13.23 7.60 10.28
C ALA A 411 -12.72 8.81 11.07
N TRP A 412 -13.60 9.78 11.34
CA TRP A 412 -13.27 10.94 12.16
C TRP A 412 -12.93 10.55 13.61
N ALA A 413 -13.69 9.64 14.19
CA ALA A 413 -13.42 9.09 15.52
C ALA A 413 -12.10 8.31 15.54
N GLY A 414 -11.83 7.48 14.53
CA GLY A 414 -10.59 6.76 14.36
C GLY A 414 -9.36 7.65 14.10
N SER A 415 -9.57 8.90 13.65
CA SER A 415 -8.51 9.90 13.49
C SER A 415 -8.31 10.78 14.75
N ALA A 416 -9.02 10.46 15.87
CA ALA A 416 -8.84 11.18 17.13
C ALA A 416 -7.36 11.22 17.56
N PRO A 417 -6.91 12.33 18.15
CA PRO A 417 -7.67 13.53 18.55
C PRO A 417 -7.75 14.60 17.46
N TYR A 418 -7.23 14.32 16.27
CA TYR A 418 -7.01 15.36 15.26
C TYR A 418 -8.27 15.64 14.45
N LYS A 419 -8.34 16.84 13.89
CA LYS A 419 -9.35 17.23 12.92
C LYS A 419 -9.04 16.61 11.55
N GLY A 420 -10.12 16.25 10.83
CA GLY A 420 -10.01 15.68 9.49
C GLY A 420 -9.70 14.18 9.52
N MET A 421 -9.45 13.63 8.35
CA MET A 421 -9.23 12.22 8.07
C MET A 421 -8.50 12.09 6.73
N LYS A 422 -8.33 10.90 6.17
CA LYS A 422 -7.77 10.64 4.82
C LYS A 422 -8.25 11.71 3.81
N LEU A 423 -7.44 12.05 2.83
CA LEU A 423 -7.61 13.07 1.80
C LEU A 423 -7.46 14.53 2.29
N LEU A 424 -7.58 14.81 3.58
CA LEU A 424 -7.56 16.16 4.11
C LEU A 424 -6.15 16.57 4.57
N ALA A 425 -5.27 16.86 3.60
CA ALA A 425 -3.87 17.24 3.85
C ALA A 425 -3.70 18.52 4.70
N SER A 426 -4.73 19.36 4.80
CA SER A 426 -4.74 20.56 5.65
C SER A 426 -4.91 20.26 7.13
N HIS A 427 -5.27 19.05 7.50
CA HIS A 427 -5.56 18.64 8.87
C HIS A 427 -4.71 17.43 9.30
N LEU A 428 -4.40 17.40 10.61
CA LEU A 428 -3.54 16.36 11.17
C LEU A 428 -4.20 14.97 11.19
N GLY A 429 -5.53 14.89 11.19
CA GLY A 429 -6.23 13.61 11.09
C GLY A 429 -6.00 12.87 9.78
N GLY A 430 -5.57 13.59 8.73
CA GLY A 430 -5.15 12.96 7.46
C GLY A 430 -3.66 12.69 7.34
N THR A 431 -2.83 13.34 8.18
CA THR A 431 -1.38 13.40 7.94
C THR A 431 -0.49 13.08 9.15
N ARG A 432 -1.06 12.82 10.32
CA ARG A 432 -0.29 12.51 11.52
C ARG A 432 -0.66 11.15 12.07
N ASN A 433 0.25 10.21 11.92
CA ASN A 433 0.09 8.82 12.32
C ASN A 433 1.19 8.41 13.31
N PRO A 434 0.95 7.42 14.18
CA PRO A 434 1.97 6.95 15.09
C PRO A 434 2.97 6.03 14.38
N MET A 435 4.21 6.09 14.82
CA MET A 435 5.24 5.13 14.45
C MET A 435 5.87 4.59 15.73
N VAL A 436 6.10 3.28 15.77
CA VAL A 436 6.86 2.63 16.86
C VAL A 436 8.09 1.97 16.26
N VAL A 437 9.23 2.16 16.91
CA VAL A 437 10.50 1.59 16.47
C VAL A 437 11.03 0.66 17.55
N ARG A 438 11.41 -0.57 17.17
CA ARG A 438 12.04 -1.57 18.03
C ARG A 438 13.35 -2.04 17.41
N TRP A 439 14.43 -2.02 18.20
CA TRP A 439 15.73 -2.59 17.83
C TRP A 439 16.49 -2.96 19.10
N PRO A 440 16.26 -4.17 19.67
CA PRO A 440 16.77 -4.53 20.99
C PRO A 440 18.29 -4.41 21.15
N ALA A 441 19.08 -4.70 20.10
CA ALA A 441 20.54 -4.59 20.16
C ALA A 441 21.05 -3.15 20.40
N LYS A 442 20.29 -2.11 20.04
CA LYS A 442 20.77 -0.72 20.03
C LYS A 442 19.83 0.27 20.74
N VAL A 443 18.53 0.00 20.81
CA VAL A 443 17.50 0.92 21.30
C VAL A 443 16.95 0.42 22.63
N THR A 444 17.12 1.22 23.68
CA THR A 444 16.49 0.94 24.98
C THR A 444 15.02 1.34 24.91
N PRO A 445 14.10 0.47 25.35
CA PRO A 445 12.67 0.79 25.41
C PRO A 445 12.40 2.06 26.22
N ASP A 446 11.46 2.87 25.74
CA ASP A 446 11.01 4.09 26.43
C ASP A 446 9.48 4.20 26.27
N PRO A 447 8.70 4.03 27.33
CA PRO A 447 7.25 4.10 27.27
C PRO A 447 6.73 5.51 26.99
N ALA A 448 7.54 6.55 27.22
CA ALA A 448 7.17 7.93 26.92
C ALA A 448 7.31 8.20 25.41
N PRO A 449 6.26 8.63 24.71
CA PRO A 449 6.35 8.89 23.28
C PRO A 449 7.26 10.08 23.00
N ARG A 450 8.11 9.92 22.01
CA ARG A 450 8.99 10.99 21.51
C ARG A 450 8.22 11.99 20.68
N THR A 451 8.52 13.27 20.88
CA THR A 451 7.79 14.39 20.26
C THR A 451 8.55 15.05 19.13
N HIS A 452 9.56 14.38 18.56
CA HIS A 452 10.29 14.86 17.40
C HIS A 452 9.34 14.94 16.19
N PHE A 453 9.48 16.02 15.43
CA PHE A 453 8.76 16.14 14.17
C PHE A 453 9.45 15.28 13.12
N LEU A 454 8.80 14.21 12.72
CA LEU A 454 9.28 13.29 11.71
C LEU A 454 8.27 13.21 10.55
N HIS A 455 8.77 12.88 9.37
CA HIS A 455 7.96 12.63 8.19
C HIS A 455 8.38 11.31 7.52
N CYS A 456 7.50 10.68 6.75
CA CYS A 456 7.80 9.40 6.11
C CYS A 456 9.02 9.43 5.19
N ASN A 457 9.38 10.57 4.60
CA ASN A 457 10.62 10.70 3.82
C ASN A 457 11.91 10.70 4.66
N ASP A 458 11.82 10.82 5.99
CA ASP A 458 12.97 10.75 6.89
C ASP A 458 13.45 9.31 7.12
N VAL A 459 12.64 8.31 6.75
CA VAL A 459 12.94 6.90 7.01
C VAL A 459 14.16 6.44 6.21
N VAL A 460 14.20 6.66 4.89
CA VAL A 460 15.34 6.23 4.06
C VAL A 460 16.67 6.84 4.49
N PRO A 461 16.82 8.18 4.68
CA PRO A 461 18.06 8.73 5.18
C PRO A 461 18.44 8.23 6.58
N THR A 462 17.48 7.90 7.42
CA THR A 462 17.73 7.25 8.72
C THR A 462 18.31 5.85 8.55
N LEU A 463 17.74 5.05 7.64
CA LEU A 463 18.28 3.72 7.34
C LEU A 463 19.69 3.80 6.75
N TYR A 464 19.95 4.78 5.88
CA TYR A 464 21.29 5.00 5.34
C TYR A 464 22.30 5.35 6.44
N ASP A 465 21.92 6.24 7.33
CA ASP A 465 22.77 6.65 8.45
C ASP A 465 23.06 5.47 9.41
N ILE A 466 22.05 4.66 9.74
CA ILE A 466 22.21 3.46 10.57
C ILE A 466 23.16 2.44 9.92
N VAL A 467 23.06 2.25 8.60
CA VAL A 467 23.87 1.26 7.87
C VAL A 467 25.25 1.82 7.48
N GLY A 468 25.45 3.13 7.56
CA GLY A 468 26.70 3.80 7.13
C GLY A 468 26.74 4.11 5.63
N ILE A 469 25.58 4.21 4.96
CA ILE A 469 25.47 4.50 3.53
C ILE A 469 25.45 6.02 3.31
N THR A 470 26.41 6.54 2.56
CA THR A 470 26.28 7.89 1.99
C THR A 470 25.32 7.85 0.80
N PRO A 471 24.30 8.73 0.74
CA PRO A 471 23.37 8.75 -0.39
C PRO A 471 24.11 8.79 -1.73
N PRO A 472 23.87 7.85 -2.66
CA PRO A 472 24.60 7.77 -3.92
C PRO A 472 24.29 8.96 -4.81
N ARG A 473 25.29 9.43 -5.55
CA ARG A 473 25.14 10.48 -6.59
C ARG A 473 24.67 9.90 -7.92
N THR A 474 24.96 8.62 -8.16
CA THR A 474 24.58 7.92 -9.39
C THR A 474 24.15 6.49 -9.06
N VAL A 475 23.01 6.06 -9.59
CA VAL A 475 22.53 4.68 -9.49
C VAL A 475 22.20 4.18 -10.89
N ASN A 476 22.76 3.02 -11.26
CA ASN A 476 22.59 2.42 -12.60
C ASN A 476 22.88 3.40 -13.75
N GLY A 477 23.87 4.29 -13.58
CA GLY A 477 24.24 5.30 -14.56
C GLY A 477 23.38 6.56 -14.59
N VAL A 478 22.35 6.65 -13.73
CA VAL A 478 21.43 7.79 -13.65
C VAL A 478 21.83 8.69 -12.48
N PRO A 479 22.10 10.00 -12.69
CA PRO A 479 22.29 10.94 -11.60
C PRO A 479 21.08 10.99 -10.68
N GLN A 480 21.33 11.08 -9.37
CA GLN A 480 20.27 11.03 -8.36
C GLN A 480 19.88 12.43 -7.88
N ASP A 481 18.58 12.66 -7.75
CA ASP A 481 18.03 13.81 -7.06
C ASP A 481 18.41 13.77 -5.58
N PRO A 482 18.58 14.93 -4.93
CA PRO A 482 18.83 14.97 -3.49
C PRO A 482 17.72 14.28 -2.69
N VAL A 483 18.10 13.63 -1.60
CA VAL A 483 17.15 13.15 -0.57
C VAL A 483 16.59 14.38 0.15
N ASP A 484 15.27 14.45 0.33
CA ASP A 484 14.58 15.58 0.99
C ASP A 484 14.42 15.36 2.51
N GLY A 485 14.40 14.09 2.95
CA GLY A 485 14.31 13.71 4.35
C GLY A 485 15.63 13.89 5.11
N ALA A 486 15.56 13.88 6.43
CA ALA A 486 16.69 13.94 7.35
C ALA A 486 16.69 12.71 8.28
N SER A 487 17.90 12.28 8.68
CA SER A 487 18.03 11.17 9.63
C SER A 487 17.50 11.55 11.01
N PHE A 488 16.77 10.65 11.62
CA PHE A 488 16.37 10.72 13.02
C PHE A 488 17.04 9.62 13.88
N ALA A 489 18.06 8.95 13.34
CA ALA A 489 18.73 7.82 14.02
C ALA A 489 19.15 8.16 15.46
N GLN A 490 19.73 9.35 15.68
CA GLN A 490 20.17 9.78 17.00
C GLN A 490 19.01 9.86 18.02
N THR A 491 17.80 10.18 17.56
CA THR A 491 16.61 10.24 18.44
C THR A 491 16.16 8.87 18.94
N LEU A 492 16.65 7.77 18.35
CA LEU A 492 16.38 6.42 18.83
C LEU A 492 17.06 6.11 20.17
N VAL A 493 18.23 6.69 20.41
CA VAL A 493 19.04 6.43 21.61
C VAL A 493 19.07 7.61 22.58
N GLU A 494 18.91 8.82 22.10
CA GLU A 494 18.92 10.04 22.91
C GLU A 494 17.58 10.77 22.85
N PRO A 495 16.71 10.64 23.87
CA PRO A 495 15.40 11.29 23.88
C PRO A 495 15.44 12.82 23.71
N GLY A 496 16.52 13.45 24.14
CA GLY A 496 16.74 14.89 24.03
C GLY A 496 17.50 15.34 22.78
N ALA A 497 17.90 14.40 21.90
CA ALA A 497 18.57 14.76 20.68
C ALA A 497 17.67 15.66 19.82
N THR A 498 18.22 16.74 19.30
CA THR A 498 17.54 17.51 18.27
C THR A 498 17.68 16.71 16.98
N GLY A 499 16.62 15.98 16.59
CA GLY A 499 16.57 15.38 15.27
C GLY A 499 16.84 16.47 14.23
N GLU A 500 17.76 16.24 13.33
CA GLU A 500 18.14 17.20 12.28
C GLU A 500 17.07 17.38 11.19
N SER A 501 15.78 17.24 11.51
CA SER A 501 14.77 17.73 10.59
C SER A 501 14.92 19.25 10.50
N SER A 502 15.86 19.66 9.63
CA SER A 502 16.12 21.08 9.40
C SER A 502 14.82 21.72 8.88
N PRO A 503 14.58 23.00 9.18
CA PRO A 503 13.44 23.74 8.61
C PRO A 503 13.41 23.72 7.07
N SER A 504 14.47 23.33 6.40
CA SER A 504 14.53 23.16 4.94
C SER A 504 13.81 21.92 4.46
N THR A 505 13.83 20.83 5.23
CA THR A 505 13.18 19.56 4.91
C THR A 505 11.67 19.64 5.10
N SER A 506 11.23 20.35 6.15
CA SER A 506 9.81 20.59 6.39
C SER A 506 9.15 21.55 5.38
N ARG A 507 9.94 22.26 4.57
CA ARG A 507 9.38 23.15 3.53
C ARG A 507 8.86 22.41 2.31
N SER A 508 9.32 21.21 2.06
CA SER A 508 8.98 20.51 0.82
C SER A 508 7.62 19.83 0.85
N TRP A 509 7.14 19.36 2.01
CA TRP A 509 5.89 18.62 2.07
C TRP A 509 4.69 19.40 2.58
N ALA A 510 4.92 20.39 3.41
CA ALA A 510 3.83 21.23 3.90
C ALA A 510 3.89 22.56 3.18
N ALA A 511 3.28 22.70 2.02
CA ALA A 511 3.09 24.01 1.45
C ALA A 511 2.61 24.97 2.57
N GLY A 512 3.58 25.64 3.22
CA GLY A 512 3.30 26.68 4.22
C GLY A 512 3.33 26.32 5.69
N ARG A 513 3.89 25.19 6.14
CA ARG A 513 4.04 24.91 7.58
C ARG A 513 5.48 25.05 8.04
N SER A 514 5.74 25.97 8.96
CA SER A 514 7.02 26.13 9.66
C SER A 514 6.86 25.68 11.10
N THR A 515 7.65 24.72 11.54
CA THR A 515 7.78 24.39 12.95
C THR A 515 8.97 25.14 13.53
N THR A 516 8.74 26.01 14.48
CA THR A 516 9.78 26.48 15.40
C THR A 516 9.66 25.68 16.69
N THR A 517 10.76 25.44 17.37
CA THR A 517 10.90 24.62 18.57
C THR A 517 9.94 24.99 19.74
N ALA A 518 9.06 25.96 19.58
CA ALA A 518 8.12 26.43 20.58
C ALA A 518 6.66 26.56 20.12
N GLY A 519 6.27 26.03 18.94
CA GLY A 519 4.87 26.13 18.55
C GLY A 519 4.61 26.06 17.05
N TRP A 520 3.61 25.31 16.75
CA TRP A 520 3.13 25.09 15.40
C TRP A 520 2.30 26.31 14.93
N ARG A 521 2.75 27.03 13.90
CA ARG A 521 1.95 28.08 13.25
C ARG A 521 1.86 27.84 11.75
N PRO A 522 0.65 27.80 11.16
CA PRO A 522 0.49 27.77 9.71
C PRO A 522 0.97 29.10 9.11
N ARG A 523 1.84 29.04 8.11
CA ARG A 523 2.13 30.21 7.27
C ARG A 523 1.44 30.02 5.91
N SER A 524 0.69 31.05 5.50
CA SER A 524 0.25 31.17 4.12
C SER A 524 1.46 31.36 3.23
N GLY A 525 1.68 30.42 2.31
CA GLY A 525 2.82 30.42 1.40
C GLY A 525 2.75 31.62 0.46
N HIS A 526 3.81 32.38 0.38
CA HIS A 526 4.03 33.29 -0.73
C HIS A 526 4.57 32.48 -1.91
N ALA A 527 3.74 32.38 -2.95
CA ALA A 527 4.16 31.86 -4.24
C ALA A 527 5.33 32.67 -4.79
N HIS A 528 6.33 32.01 -5.33
CA HIS A 528 7.37 32.63 -6.15
C HIS A 528 6.71 33.44 -7.27
N PRO A 529 7.16 34.65 -7.57
CA PRO A 529 6.61 35.44 -8.66
C PRO A 529 7.01 34.77 -9.99
N GLY A 530 6.05 34.12 -10.64
CA GLY A 530 6.26 33.58 -11.97
C GLY A 530 5.37 32.39 -12.37
N ARG A 531 4.76 31.65 -11.46
CA ARG A 531 3.84 30.57 -11.84
C ARG A 531 2.63 30.54 -10.89
N ARG A 532 1.50 30.97 -11.39
CA ARG A 532 0.21 30.79 -10.72
C ARG A 532 -0.26 29.35 -10.99
N VAL A 533 -0.10 28.46 -10.00
CA VAL A 533 -0.83 27.19 -9.93
C VAL A 533 -2.16 27.48 -9.26
N ARG A 534 -3.27 27.38 -10.00
CA ARG A 534 -4.61 27.40 -9.42
C ARG A 534 -4.84 26.05 -8.73
N PRO A 535 -5.33 26.02 -7.47
CA PRO A 535 -5.79 24.75 -6.90
C PRO A 535 -7.00 24.28 -7.70
N VAL A 536 -6.98 23.00 -8.09
CA VAL A 536 -8.16 22.32 -8.61
C VAL A 536 -9.05 22.06 -7.39
N ALA A 537 -10.14 22.81 -7.27
CA ALA A 537 -11.20 22.49 -6.34
C ALA A 537 -11.88 21.21 -6.83
N SER A 538 -11.88 20.17 -6.00
CA SER A 538 -12.75 19.02 -6.19
C SER A 538 -14.19 19.52 -6.16
N ALA A 539 -14.90 19.37 -7.27
CA ALA A 539 -16.28 19.71 -7.40
C ALA A 539 -17.14 18.64 -6.71
N THR A 540 -17.40 18.81 -5.43
CA THR A 540 -18.60 18.27 -4.81
C THR A 540 -19.60 19.42 -4.72
N GLY A 541 -20.58 19.37 -5.62
CA GLY A 541 -21.64 20.37 -5.67
C GLY A 541 -22.60 20.24 -4.52
N ALA A 542 -22.58 21.22 -3.63
CA ALA A 542 -23.75 21.53 -2.81
C ALA A 542 -24.21 22.93 -3.20
N ARG A 543 -25.36 23.02 -3.85
CA ARG A 543 -26.07 24.27 -4.05
C ARG A 543 -26.67 24.71 -2.73
N THR A 544 -26.07 25.67 -2.07
CA THR A 544 -26.75 26.45 -1.03
C THR A 544 -27.27 27.74 -1.63
N THR A 545 -28.58 27.84 -1.69
CA THR A 545 -29.30 29.08 -1.94
C THR A 545 -29.24 29.94 -0.68
N THR A 546 -28.49 31.02 -0.71
CA THR A 546 -28.62 32.10 0.26
C THR A 546 -29.20 33.32 -0.42
N ARG A 547 -30.34 33.75 0.08
CA ARG A 547 -31.05 34.99 -0.24
C ARG A 547 -30.25 36.21 0.24
N GLY A 548 -30.07 37.11 -0.64
CA GLY A 548 -30.00 38.54 -0.67
C GLY A 548 -29.50 39.36 0.51
N SER A 549 -28.50 40.17 0.24
CA SER A 549 -28.52 41.58 0.57
C SER A 549 -27.74 42.37 -0.50
N SER A 550 -28.46 43.36 -1.02
CA SER A 550 -28.03 44.29 -2.05
C SER A 550 -27.00 45.28 -1.51
N THR A 551 -25.88 45.41 -2.18
CA THR A 551 -25.11 46.65 -2.20
C THR A 551 -24.64 46.93 -3.63
N THR A 552 -25.18 48.01 -4.13
CA THR A 552 -24.89 48.72 -5.38
C THR A 552 -23.41 49.11 -5.47
N TRP A 553 -22.75 48.71 -6.54
CA TRP A 553 -21.53 49.35 -7.01
C TRP A 553 -21.70 49.82 -8.44
N THR A 554 -21.54 51.12 -8.59
CA THR A 554 -21.62 51.91 -9.79
C THR A 554 -20.53 51.54 -10.79
N ARG A 555 -20.97 51.43 -12.04
CA ARG A 555 -20.19 51.26 -13.25
C ARG A 555 -19.49 52.57 -13.63
N THR A 556 -18.17 52.52 -13.87
CA THR A 556 -17.49 53.43 -14.78
C THR A 556 -16.58 52.63 -15.69
N GLY A 557 -16.93 52.62 -16.94
CA GLY A 557 -16.10 52.05 -18.00
C GLY A 557 -15.18 53.12 -18.65
N PRO A 558 -14.28 52.68 -19.53
CA PRO A 558 -14.25 53.35 -20.81
C PRO A 558 -14.39 52.41 -22.02
N ARG A 559 -15.12 52.92 -23.02
CA ARG A 559 -15.28 52.39 -24.38
C ARG A 559 -14.01 52.63 -25.22
N ILE A 560 -13.65 51.66 -26.03
CA ILE A 560 -12.94 51.82 -27.33
C ILE A 560 -13.46 50.66 -28.15
N GLY A 561 -14.11 50.77 -29.25
CA GLY A 561 -13.88 51.43 -30.52
C GLY A 561 -13.92 50.28 -31.56
N THR A 562 -14.95 50.36 -32.44
CA THR A 562 -15.39 49.41 -33.47
C THR A 562 -14.45 49.35 -34.71
N SER A 563 -14.19 48.19 -35.27
CA SER A 563 -14.67 47.61 -36.58
C SER A 563 -13.56 47.43 -37.65
N PRO A 564 -13.84 46.80 -38.82
CA PRO A 564 -13.47 45.41 -39.09
C PRO A 564 -12.65 45.28 -40.40
N SER A 565 -12.00 44.16 -40.69
CA SER A 565 -11.75 43.75 -42.06
C SER A 565 -11.45 42.25 -42.22
N SER A 566 -12.35 41.66 -42.94
CA SER A 566 -12.31 40.46 -43.78
C SER A 566 -10.95 40.06 -44.37
N THR A 567 -10.65 38.75 -44.31
CA THR A 567 -10.28 37.99 -45.52
C THR A 567 -10.42 36.48 -45.26
N ARG A 568 -11.41 35.90 -45.96
CA ARG A 568 -11.51 34.46 -46.23
C ARG A 568 -10.41 34.07 -47.21
N ARG A 569 -9.71 32.97 -46.94
CA ARG A 569 -9.15 32.14 -48.02
C ARG A 569 -9.53 30.68 -47.79
N SER A 570 -10.36 30.25 -48.69
CA SER A 570 -10.73 28.90 -49.02
C SER A 570 -9.54 28.11 -49.56
N TRP A 571 -9.36 26.86 -49.12
CA TRP A 571 -8.66 25.86 -49.93
C TRP A 571 -9.62 24.73 -50.25
N ARG A 572 -9.91 24.63 -51.57
CA ARG A 572 -10.60 23.50 -52.16
C ARG A 572 -9.59 22.43 -52.55
N ASN A 573 -10.06 21.21 -52.43
CA ASN A 573 -9.68 19.97 -53.09
C ASN A 573 -8.64 20.04 -54.20
N CYS A 574 -7.67 19.10 -54.15
CA CYS A 574 -7.15 18.45 -55.32
C CYS A 574 -6.97 16.96 -55.06
N GLY A 575 -7.71 16.19 -55.84
CA GLY A 575 -7.66 14.74 -55.84
C GLY A 575 -6.58 14.20 -56.78
N ASN A 576 -6.37 12.92 -56.64
CA ASN A 576 -5.73 11.99 -57.57
C ASN A 576 -4.27 12.20 -57.97
N CYS A 577 -3.43 11.30 -57.56
CA CYS A 577 -2.55 10.58 -58.49
C CYS A 577 -2.15 9.21 -57.96
N SER A 578 -2.45 8.26 -58.77
CA SER A 578 -2.15 6.83 -58.67
C SER A 578 -0.75 6.48 -59.17
N ARG A 579 -0.23 5.34 -58.69
CA ARG A 579 0.73 4.39 -59.28
C ARG A 579 2.20 4.79 -59.35
N SER A 580 3.06 4.03 -58.72
CA SER A 580 3.87 2.94 -59.34
C SER A 580 4.92 2.39 -58.36
N ARG A 581 4.97 1.08 -58.28
CA ARG A 581 6.13 0.32 -57.78
C ARG A 581 7.28 0.39 -58.77
N PRO A 582 8.55 0.18 -58.36
CA PRO A 582 9.14 -1.10 -58.77
C PRO A 582 9.89 -1.85 -57.64
N ARG A 583 9.86 -3.17 -57.82
CA ARG A 583 10.71 -4.19 -57.19
C ARG A 583 12.18 -3.95 -57.59
N ARG A 584 13.08 -4.23 -56.62
CA ARG A 584 14.43 -4.73 -56.94
C ARG A 584 14.86 -5.77 -55.94
N THR A 585 15.04 -6.96 -56.48
CA THR A 585 15.79 -8.12 -56.00
C THR A 585 17.29 -7.82 -55.98
N MET A 586 18.01 -8.44 -55.00
CA MET A 586 19.32 -9.12 -55.21
C MET A 586 19.88 -9.44 -53.80
N ARG A 587 20.06 -10.67 -53.53
CA ARG A 587 21.12 -11.68 -53.69
C ARG A 587 21.96 -11.83 -52.44
N SER A 588 21.90 -13.06 -51.93
CA SER A 588 22.90 -13.67 -51.06
C SER A 588 24.22 -13.95 -51.78
N PRO A 589 25.32 -14.18 -51.11
CA PRO A 589 26.05 -15.44 -51.22
C PRO A 589 26.34 -16.10 -49.83
N SER A 590 25.99 -17.38 -49.65
CA SER A 590 26.76 -18.65 -49.75
C SER A 590 28.19 -18.55 -49.19
N ALA A 591 28.57 -19.31 -48.24
CA ALA A 591 28.69 -20.68 -47.86
C ALA A 591 30.13 -20.97 -47.38
N ALA A 592 30.30 -21.76 -46.43
CA ALA A 592 31.30 -22.83 -46.15
C ALA A 592 31.52 -22.90 -44.64
N GLY A 593 31.55 -24.00 -43.95
CA GLY A 593 31.51 -25.38 -44.21
C GLY A 593 32.02 -26.15 -42.99
N CYS A 594 31.61 -27.38 -42.86
CA CYS A 594 32.20 -28.51 -42.11
C CYS A 594 32.11 -28.46 -40.57
N GLY A 595 31.73 -29.49 -39.88
CA GLY A 595 31.45 -30.88 -40.19
C GLY A 595 31.27 -31.70 -38.92
N SER A 596 30.57 -32.81 -39.12
CA SER A 596 30.61 -34.11 -38.45
C SER A 596 30.19 -34.18 -36.97
N SER A 597 29.32 -34.90 -36.57
CA SER A 597 28.68 -36.20 -36.76
C SER A 597 28.51 -36.85 -35.40
N HIS A 598 27.33 -37.32 -35.06
CA HIS A 598 27.07 -38.73 -34.75
C HIS A 598 25.57 -38.94 -34.53
N CYS A 599 24.99 -39.66 -35.43
CA CYS A 599 23.70 -40.35 -35.35
C CYS A 599 23.81 -41.57 -34.47
N ILE A 600 22.73 -42.05 -33.88
CA ILE A 600 22.19 -43.40 -34.07
C ILE A 600 20.71 -43.44 -33.57
N PRO A 601 19.86 -44.28 -34.16
CA PRO A 601 18.44 -44.09 -34.33
C PRO A 601 17.55 -45.20 -33.71
N ASN A 602 16.28 -45.07 -34.04
CA ASN A 602 15.24 -46.13 -34.12
C ASN A 602 14.16 -46.04 -33.05
N SER A 603 12.95 -46.23 -33.32
CA SER A 603 12.04 -46.85 -34.28
C SER A 603 10.67 -46.73 -33.61
N GLY A 604 9.57 -46.46 -34.20
CA GLY A 604 8.84 -47.04 -35.22
C GLY A 604 7.35 -46.93 -34.90
N SER A 605 6.59 -46.68 -35.89
CA SER A 605 5.31 -47.16 -36.41
C SER A 605 4.03 -46.40 -36.06
N ARG A 606 3.54 -45.74 -37.09
CA ARG A 606 2.22 -45.80 -37.75
C ARG A 606 0.96 -46.07 -36.91
N ARG A 607 -0.02 -45.16 -36.93
CA ARG A 607 -1.22 -45.26 -37.80
C ARG A 607 -2.08 -44.01 -37.75
N ARG A 608 -2.63 -43.72 -38.94
CA ARG A 608 -3.64 -42.69 -39.26
C ARG A 608 -4.98 -43.11 -38.66
N THR A 609 -5.81 -42.10 -38.28
CA THR A 609 -7.17 -41.89 -38.82
C THR A 609 -7.78 -40.54 -38.40
N ARG A 610 -8.22 -39.85 -39.38
CA ARG A 610 -9.32 -38.90 -39.64
C ARG A 610 -10.12 -38.32 -38.46
N ALA A 611 -10.14 -36.96 -38.43
CA ALA A 611 -11.27 -36.07 -38.64
C ALA A 611 -12.47 -36.14 -37.66
N GLY A 612 -12.71 -35.04 -36.97
CA GLY A 612 -13.95 -34.71 -36.31
C GLY A 612 -13.91 -33.28 -35.84
N SER A 613 -14.58 -32.42 -36.55
CA SER A 613 -14.79 -31.00 -36.30
C SER A 613 -15.80 -30.73 -35.18
N SER A 614 -15.57 -29.62 -34.43
CA SER A 614 -16.57 -28.69 -33.84
C SER A 614 -16.57 -28.55 -32.32
N PRO A 615 -17.11 -27.48 -31.79
CA PRO A 615 -16.60 -26.11 -31.80
C PRO A 615 -16.29 -25.59 -30.39
N ALA A 616 -15.43 -24.57 -30.34
CA ALA A 616 -15.07 -23.85 -29.15
C ALA A 616 -16.24 -23.02 -28.58
N THR A 617 -16.59 -23.28 -27.34
CA THR A 617 -17.37 -22.37 -26.51
C THR A 617 -16.42 -21.32 -25.91
N ARG A 618 -16.60 -20.10 -26.34
CA ARG A 618 -15.97 -18.91 -25.73
C ARG A 618 -16.70 -18.59 -24.43
N SER A 619 -16.02 -18.70 -23.30
CA SER A 619 -16.38 -17.99 -22.09
C SER A 619 -15.70 -16.63 -22.12
N ALA A 620 -16.53 -15.59 -22.15
CA ALA A 620 -16.08 -14.19 -22.12
C ALA A 620 -15.78 -13.79 -20.68
N CYS A 621 -14.58 -13.30 -20.43
CA CYS A 621 -14.27 -12.46 -19.30
C CYS A 621 -14.85 -11.05 -19.51
N PRO A 622 -15.43 -10.42 -18.50
CA PRO A 622 -15.82 -9.02 -18.60
C PRO A 622 -14.59 -8.10 -18.44
N SER A 623 -14.27 -7.40 -19.51
CA SER A 623 -13.33 -6.30 -19.51
C SER A 623 -13.99 -5.04 -18.94
N SER A 624 -13.32 -4.40 -18.02
CA SER A 624 -13.60 -3.06 -17.53
C SER A 624 -13.68 -2.05 -18.67
N VAL A 625 -14.84 -1.39 -18.83
CA VAL A 625 -15.10 -0.35 -19.84
C VAL A 625 -15.18 0.99 -19.13
N LEU A 626 -14.26 1.89 -19.50
CA LEU A 626 -14.34 3.31 -19.22
C LEU A 626 -15.51 3.96 -20.01
N PRO A 627 -16.26 4.91 -19.46
CA PRO A 627 -17.38 5.52 -20.18
C PRO A 627 -16.92 6.61 -21.14
N ARG A 628 -17.32 6.47 -22.40
CA ARG A 628 -17.36 7.57 -23.38
C ARG A 628 -18.67 8.34 -23.25
N TRP A 629 -18.56 9.64 -23.17
CA TRP A 629 -19.67 10.59 -23.30
C TRP A 629 -20.33 10.49 -24.67
N ALA A 630 -21.64 10.33 -24.74
CA ALA A 630 -22.45 10.63 -25.90
C ALA A 630 -23.88 11.05 -25.54
N THR A 631 -24.31 12.07 -26.16
CA THR A 631 -25.50 12.89 -26.13
C THR A 631 -26.84 12.16 -26.20
N ARG A 632 -27.83 12.80 -25.53
CA ARG A 632 -29.30 12.56 -25.54
C ARG A 632 -29.91 12.45 -26.92
N THR A 633 -30.87 11.51 -27.08
CA THR A 633 -32.14 11.76 -27.78
C THR A 633 -33.26 10.89 -27.17
N THR A 634 -34.41 11.51 -27.10
CA THR A 634 -35.69 11.13 -26.50
C THR A 634 -36.46 10.06 -27.30
N GLY A 635 -37.24 9.20 -26.63
CA GLY A 635 -38.29 8.40 -27.24
C GLY A 635 -38.87 7.33 -26.31
N SER A 636 -40.12 7.48 -25.91
CA SER A 636 -40.92 6.61 -25.05
C SER A 636 -41.79 5.61 -25.90
N PRO A 637 -42.76 4.83 -25.32
CA PRO A 637 -42.59 3.42 -24.98
C PRO A 637 -43.65 2.49 -25.68
N SER A 638 -43.48 1.15 -25.60
CA SER A 638 -44.64 0.22 -25.79
C SER A 638 -44.40 -1.18 -25.20
N THR A 639 -45.20 -1.52 -24.24
CA THR A 639 -46.02 -2.75 -23.92
C THR A 639 -45.49 -4.16 -24.22
N SER A 640 -45.53 -4.93 -23.18
CA SER A 640 -45.62 -6.40 -22.87
C SER A 640 -46.22 -7.36 -23.95
N PRO A 641 -46.21 -8.74 -23.81
CA PRO A 641 -46.34 -9.56 -22.58
C PRO A 641 -45.60 -10.95 -22.54
N ARG A 642 -45.48 -11.47 -21.33
CA ARG A 642 -45.43 -12.85 -20.78
C ARG A 642 -45.36 -14.08 -21.72
N ARG A 643 -44.44 -15.02 -21.38
CA ARG A 643 -44.72 -16.46 -21.31
C ARG A 643 -43.82 -17.20 -20.30
N ARG A 644 -44.47 -17.99 -19.43
CA ARG A 644 -43.86 -18.98 -18.52
C ARG A 644 -43.51 -20.24 -19.31
N ILE A 645 -42.42 -20.91 -18.97
CA ILE A 645 -42.33 -22.39 -19.11
C ILE A 645 -41.59 -22.91 -17.84
N ARG A 646 -42.29 -23.86 -17.15
CA ARG A 646 -41.73 -24.76 -16.12
C ARG A 646 -41.10 -25.94 -16.84
N ALA A 647 -40.05 -26.50 -16.27
CA ALA A 647 -39.73 -27.91 -16.39
C ALA A 647 -39.00 -28.37 -15.13
N GLU A 648 -39.64 -29.29 -14.43
CA GLU A 648 -39.12 -30.10 -13.34
C GLU A 648 -38.22 -31.20 -13.91
N CYS A 649 -37.18 -31.56 -13.20
CA CYS A 649 -36.65 -32.92 -13.24
C CYS A 649 -35.97 -33.25 -11.91
N SER A 650 -36.67 -34.15 -11.20
CA SER A 650 -36.22 -34.84 -9.99
C SER A 650 -35.40 -36.07 -10.36
N THR A 651 -34.33 -36.34 -9.62
CA THR A 651 -33.85 -37.71 -9.40
C THR A 651 -33.27 -37.85 -8.01
N HIS A 652 -33.90 -38.71 -7.23
CA HIS A 652 -33.48 -39.31 -5.96
C HIS A 652 -32.20 -40.14 -6.12
N TRP A 653 -31.36 -40.11 -5.09
CA TRP A 653 -30.58 -41.29 -4.66
C TRP A 653 -30.51 -41.33 -3.14
N GLU A 654 -30.97 -42.48 -2.59
CA GLU A 654 -31.05 -42.83 -1.16
C GLU A 654 -29.66 -43.22 -0.62
N ALA A 655 -29.47 -42.89 0.65
CA ALA A 655 -28.42 -43.44 1.49
C ALA A 655 -29.03 -44.37 2.52
N THR A 656 -28.38 -45.49 2.80
CA THR A 656 -28.66 -46.34 3.95
C THR A 656 -27.43 -46.53 4.84
N PRO A 657 -27.59 -46.64 6.18
CA PRO A 657 -26.51 -46.61 7.16
C PRO A 657 -26.15 -48.00 7.71
N ALA A 658 -24.98 -48.13 8.31
CA ALA A 658 -24.64 -49.22 9.25
C ALA A 658 -23.64 -48.70 10.29
N ASP A 659 -24.04 -48.52 11.47
CA ASP A 659 -23.96 -49.27 12.75
C ASP A 659 -22.55 -49.70 13.19
N SER A 660 -22.06 -49.07 14.26
CA SER A 660 -22.05 -49.37 15.69
C SER A 660 -20.79 -50.06 16.29
N ARG A 661 -20.47 -49.57 17.47
CA ARG A 661 -19.80 -50.13 18.67
C ARG A 661 -18.30 -50.09 18.78
N ALA A 662 -17.80 -49.28 19.70
CA ALA A 662 -17.59 -49.41 21.14
C ALA A 662 -16.42 -50.32 21.56
N SER A 663 -15.46 -49.74 22.26
CA SER A 663 -14.98 -50.04 23.63
C SER A 663 -13.49 -49.64 23.77
N SER A 664 -13.23 -48.71 24.62
CA SER A 664 -12.66 -48.79 26.01
C SER A 664 -11.26 -49.40 26.15
N THR A 665 -10.46 -48.65 26.83
CA THR A 665 -9.55 -48.92 27.93
C THR A 665 -8.03 -48.94 27.70
N THR A 666 -7.43 -48.14 28.51
CA THR A 666 -6.28 -48.23 29.42
C THR A 666 -4.91 -47.81 28.93
N ALA A 667 -4.41 -46.91 29.75
CA ALA A 667 -3.06 -46.41 29.91
C ALA A 667 -2.01 -47.53 30.20
N THR A 668 -0.79 -47.32 29.78
CA THR A 668 0.38 -47.59 30.63
C THR A 668 1.61 -46.83 30.12
N SER A 669 2.28 -46.18 31.07
CA SER A 669 3.60 -45.61 31.04
C SER A 669 4.67 -46.69 30.79
N VAL A 670 5.86 -46.31 30.32
CA VAL A 670 7.17 -46.59 30.93
C VAL A 670 8.33 -46.25 30.00
N THR A 671 9.20 -45.36 30.47
CA THR A 671 10.67 -45.27 30.51
C THR A 671 11.53 -45.26 29.24
N SER A 672 12.35 -44.22 29.28
CA SER A 672 13.69 -43.96 28.75
C SER A 672 14.58 -45.15 28.42
N THR A 673 15.36 -45.05 27.36
CA THR A 673 16.76 -45.47 27.35
C THR A 673 17.57 -44.67 26.36
N THR A 674 18.62 -44.04 26.86
CA THR A 674 19.76 -43.45 26.14
C THR A 674 20.58 -44.54 25.48
N CYS A 675 21.14 -44.26 24.27
CA CYS A 675 22.46 -44.78 23.93
C CYS A 675 23.16 -43.88 22.94
N SER A 676 24.36 -43.49 23.32
CA SER A 676 25.39 -42.80 22.61
C SER A 676 26.02 -43.70 21.52
N SER A 677 26.34 -43.11 20.41
CA SER A 677 27.64 -43.08 19.76
C SER A 677 27.57 -42.32 18.43
#